data_91981934e2cbecc40fe28eac52224ce9
#
_entry.id   91981934e2cbecc40fe28eac52224ce9
#
_cell.length_a   1.000
_cell.length_b   1.000
_cell.length_c   1.000
_cell.angle_alpha   90.00
_cell.angle_beta   90.00
_cell.angle_gamma   90.00
#
_symmetry.space_group_name_H-M   'P 1'
#
loop_
_entity.id
_entity.type
_entity.pdbx_description
1 polymer ?
#
loop_
_entity_poly.entity_id
_entity_poly.type
_entity_poly.pdbx_seq_one_letter_code
_entity_poly.pdbx_strand_id
1 'polypeptide(L)'
;MAEPVRKPPPAPSDYDAESIKVLKGLDAVRKRPGMYIGDTDDGSGLHHMVYEVVDNAIDEALAGYAKEVLVRLNPDGSCTVRDDGRGIPTDIHKGEGVSAAEVIMTQLHAGGKFDQNSYKVSGGLHGVGVSVVNALSSWLKLTIWRDGQEHFMEFHDGDAVAPLAVVGAARDKRGTEVTFLPSTKTFTMTEFDFATLEHRLRELAFLNSGVTIVLSDMRHAVEKREELRYEGGVEEFVKYLDRNKTALIPQPIIMKAERDNMVVECALWWNDGYHETVLCFTNNIPQRDGGTHLAGFRGALTRQVTGYAESSGVARKEKVALTGDDCREGLTAVLSVKVPDPKFSSQTKEKLVSSEVRPVVEGVINDMLKSWLEEHPSEAKIVVGKVIQAAAAREAARKAREMTRKSALGITSLPGKLADCQEKDPAKSELFIVEGDSAGGSAKQGRNREFQAVLPLRGKILNVERARMDKMLSSEQIGTLITALGTGIGTDEFAIDKLRYHKIIIMTDADVDGAHIRTLLLTFFYRQMRELIDRGYLYIAQPPLYKIARGKSEQYLKDERALEDYLIDTGLEETTLRLSSGEVLAGNDLRKLVEDSRQIRNLLRGLHSRYNRQVVEQAAIMSVLNREIFGDPQKAVAAVPYIAKRLDALSEETERGWQGRFAEGDGFLFERMVRGVKEVAALDQALLGSADARRLDEFAPELQKVFPRPTPPAMLKRKDEEISIHGPVSLFEAVTAAGRKGVALQRYKGLGEMNPSQLWETTLDTNARTMLQVSVKEIDEANTIFDELMGDKVEPRRLFIEEHALAASVDV
;
A
#
# COMPACT_ATOMS: atom_id res chain seq x y z
N MET A 1 -26.23 -62.13 -11.49
CA MET A 1 -25.40 -60.94 -11.53
C MET A 1 -25.22 -60.44 -10.09
N ALA A 2 -24.03 -60.64 -9.55
CA ALA A 2 -23.70 -60.21 -8.17
C ALA A 2 -23.34 -58.73 -8.16
N GLU A 3 -23.96 -57.96 -7.26
CA GLU A 3 -23.61 -56.59 -7.02
C GLU A 3 -22.18 -56.43 -6.49
N PRO A 4 -21.43 -55.38 -6.90
CA PRO A 4 -20.08 -55.12 -6.39
C PRO A 4 -20.14 -54.63 -4.95
N VAL A 5 -19.49 -55.36 -4.07
CA VAL A 5 -19.25 -55.00 -2.65
C VAL A 5 -18.53 -53.66 -2.60
N ARG A 6 -19.18 -52.59 -2.10
CA ARG A 6 -18.53 -51.33 -1.79
C ARG A 6 -17.53 -51.57 -0.64
N LYS A 7 -16.24 -51.26 -0.90
CA LYS A 7 -15.25 -51.20 0.16
C LYS A 7 -15.65 -50.12 1.19
N PRO A 8 -15.56 -50.44 2.50
CA PRO A 8 -15.81 -49.42 3.53
C PRO A 8 -14.81 -48.27 3.39
N PRO A 9 -15.19 -47.02 3.76
CA PRO A 9 -14.27 -45.91 3.80
C PRO A 9 -13.11 -46.21 4.77
N PRO A 10 -11.88 -45.74 4.50
CA PRO A 10 -10.76 -45.90 5.42
C PRO A 10 -11.13 -45.33 6.79
N ALA A 11 -10.77 -46.03 7.86
CA ALA A 11 -10.96 -45.58 9.23
C ALA A 11 -10.29 -44.24 9.44
N PRO A 12 -10.80 -43.36 10.34
CA PRO A 12 -10.13 -42.14 10.71
C PRO A 12 -8.71 -42.51 11.16
N SER A 13 -7.69 -41.78 10.63
CA SER A 13 -6.31 -41.96 11.07
C SER A 13 -6.24 -41.81 12.58
N ASP A 14 -5.77 -42.81 13.29
CA ASP A 14 -5.56 -42.75 14.74
C ASP A 14 -4.64 -41.56 15.04
N TYR A 15 -5.12 -40.61 15.84
CA TYR A 15 -4.33 -39.49 16.38
C TYR A 15 -3.51 -40.09 17.54
N ASP A 16 -2.32 -40.55 17.21
CA ASP A 16 -1.36 -41.13 18.14
C ASP A 16 -0.12 -40.27 18.32
N ALA A 17 0.81 -40.68 19.18
CA ALA A 17 2.05 -39.96 19.47
C ALA A 17 2.94 -39.80 18.23
N GLU A 18 2.86 -40.69 17.23
CA GLU A 18 3.64 -40.63 16.00
C GLU A 18 3.05 -39.56 15.03
N SER A 19 1.79 -39.22 15.19
CA SER A 19 1.14 -38.16 14.42
C SER A 19 1.58 -36.76 14.85
N ILE A 20 2.22 -36.62 16.03
CA ILE A 20 2.72 -35.37 16.56
C ILE A 20 4.10 -35.06 15.99
N LYS A 21 4.18 -34.17 14.99
CA LYS A 21 5.45 -33.73 14.39
C LYS A 21 6.00 -32.51 15.14
N VAL A 22 7.21 -32.63 15.65
CA VAL A 22 7.96 -31.50 16.21
C VAL A 22 8.76 -30.83 15.10
N LEU A 23 8.44 -29.57 14.79
CA LEU A 23 9.22 -28.75 13.85
C LEU A 23 10.41 -28.16 14.59
N LYS A 24 11.61 -28.26 14.03
CA LYS A 24 12.84 -27.75 14.63
C LYS A 24 13.37 -26.56 13.81
N GLY A 25 14.00 -25.62 14.49
CA GLY A 25 14.68 -24.47 13.86
C GLY A 25 13.76 -23.68 12.92
N LEU A 26 14.27 -23.32 11.76
CA LEU A 26 13.59 -22.48 10.76
C LEU A 26 12.45 -23.19 10.01
N ASP A 27 12.31 -24.51 10.12
CA ASP A 27 11.20 -25.26 9.50
C ASP A 27 9.84 -24.83 10.04
N ALA A 28 9.78 -24.44 11.32
CA ALA A 28 8.55 -23.92 11.92
C ALA A 28 8.10 -22.62 11.24
N VAL A 29 9.04 -21.73 10.91
CA VAL A 29 8.80 -20.47 10.22
C VAL A 29 8.31 -20.74 8.79
N ARG A 30 9.03 -21.56 8.01
CA ARG A 30 8.68 -21.88 6.63
C ARG A 30 7.29 -22.52 6.52
N LYS A 31 6.90 -23.32 7.51
CA LYS A 31 5.60 -24.00 7.50
C LYS A 31 4.44 -23.13 7.95
N ARG A 32 4.69 -22.13 8.75
CA ARG A 32 3.68 -21.21 9.30
C ARG A 32 4.17 -19.75 9.27
N PRO A 33 4.52 -19.22 8.08
CA PRO A 33 5.12 -17.89 7.98
C PRO A 33 4.21 -16.79 8.55
N GLY A 34 2.90 -16.90 8.37
CA GLY A 34 1.93 -15.93 8.88
C GLY A 34 1.95 -15.72 10.39
N MET A 35 2.47 -16.68 11.18
CA MET A 35 2.63 -16.48 12.64
C MET A 35 3.80 -15.55 12.99
N TYR A 36 4.78 -15.40 12.10
CA TYR A 36 6.03 -14.68 12.37
C TYR A 36 6.13 -13.36 11.63
N ILE A 37 5.64 -13.32 10.38
CA ILE A 37 5.83 -12.18 9.49
C ILE A 37 4.52 -11.49 9.08
N GLY A 38 3.35 -12.09 9.39
CA GLY A 38 2.05 -11.61 8.94
C GLY A 38 1.62 -12.25 7.62
N ASP A 39 0.70 -11.60 6.91
CA ASP A 39 0.11 -12.12 5.68
C ASP A 39 1.16 -12.20 4.55
N THR A 40 1.21 -13.34 3.85
CA THR A 40 2.16 -13.59 2.77
C THR A 40 1.60 -13.30 1.37
N ASP A 41 0.31 -12.98 1.28
CA ASP A 41 -0.41 -12.82 0.03
C ASP A 41 -0.76 -11.36 -0.30
N ASP A 42 -0.89 -10.50 0.73
CA ASP A 42 -1.30 -9.10 0.57
C ASP A 42 -0.12 -8.10 0.53
N GLY A 43 1.12 -8.62 0.60
CA GLY A 43 2.36 -7.84 0.58
C GLY A 43 2.77 -7.28 1.95
N SER A 44 1.94 -7.34 2.99
CA SER A 44 2.29 -6.82 4.32
C SER A 44 3.46 -7.58 4.94
N GLY A 45 3.43 -8.91 4.91
CA GLY A 45 4.52 -9.74 5.38
C GLY A 45 5.83 -9.54 4.61
N LEU A 46 5.74 -9.26 3.30
CA LEU A 46 6.91 -8.94 2.48
C LEU A 46 7.65 -7.69 3.00
N HIS A 47 6.91 -6.60 3.24
CA HIS A 47 7.50 -5.35 3.76
C HIS A 47 7.97 -5.52 5.20
N HIS A 48 7.31 -6.37 5.99
CA HIS A 48 7.73 -6.68 7.36
C HIS A 48 9.12 -7.32 7.42
N MET A 49 9.54 -8.10 6.40
CA MET A 49 10.92 -8.60 6.31
C MET A 49 11.94 -7.45 6.32
N VAL A 50 11.66 -6.36 5.59
CA VAL A 50 12.53 -5.16 5.60
C VAL A 50 12.53 -4.52 6.97
N TYR A 51 11.35 -4.38 7.60
CA TYR A 51 11.23 -3.75 8.93
C TYR A 51 12.02 -4.51 10.00
N GLU A 52 12.01 -5.83 10.01
CA GLU A 52 12.77 -6.62 10.96
C GLU A 52 14.29 -6.42 10.85
N VAL A 53 14.82 -6.21 9.65
CA VAL A 53 16.25 -5.90 9.45
C VAL A 53 16.55 -4.45 9.81
N VAL A 54 15.67 -3.51 9.41
CA VAL A 54 15.81 -2.09 9.75
C VAL A 54 15.72 -1.85 11.25
N ASP A 55 14.79 -2.51 11.95
CA ASP A 55 14.67 -2.40 13.41
C ASP A 55 15.96 -2.81 14.14
N ASN A 56 16.72 -3.78 13.60
CA ASN A 56 18.04 -4.12 14.15
C ASN A 56 19.05 -2.99 13.94
N ALA A 57 19.06 -2.33 12.79
CA ALA A 57 19.90 -1.17 12.51
C ALA A 57 19.53 0.02 13.41
N ILE A 58 18.22 0.26 13.63
CA ILE A 58 17.72 1.30 14.52
C ILE A 58 18.04 1.00 15.99
N ASP A 59 18.06 -0.27 16.43
CA ASP A 59 18.50 -0.64 17.78
C ASP A 59 19.98 -0.28 18.01
N GLU A 60 20.85 -0.42 16.99
CA GLU A 60 22.24 0.08 17.05
C GLU A 60 22.28 1.61 17.14
N ALA A 61 21.37 2.31 16.47
CA ALA A 61 21.28 3.77 16.56
C ALA A 61 20.77 4.22 17.94
N LEU A 62 19.75 3.55 18.51
CA LEU A 62 19.28 3.78 19.88
C LEU A 62 20.37 3.55 20.94
N ALA A 63 21.22 2.58 20.69
CA ALA A 63 22.40 2.33 21.55
C ALA A 63 23.54 3.35 21.32
N GLY A 64 23.39 4.28 20.38
CA GLY A 64 24.36 5.34 20.08
C GLY A 64 25.52 4.94 19.19
N TYR A 65 25.45 3.79 18.53
CA TYR A 65 26.55 3.24 17.71
C TYR A 65 26.37 3.48 16.22
N ALA A 66 25.11 3.53 15.70
CA ALA A 66 24.82 3.81 14.30
C ALA A 66 24.29 5.24 14.11
N LYS A 67 24.58 5.84 12.96
CA LYS A 67 24.09 7.16 12.55
C LYS A 67 23.42 7.15 11.19
N GLU A 68 23.74 6.16 10.37
CA GLU A 68 23.20 6.00 9.03
C GLU A 68 22.66 4.58 8.82
N VAL A 69 21.46 4.53 8.24
CA VAL A 69 20.83 3.28 7.78
C VAL A 69 20.50 3.44 6.31
N LEU A 70 21.00 2.55 5.46
CA LEU A 70 20.68 2.49 4.03
C LEU A 70 19.74 1.33 3.75
N VAL A 71 18.62 1.61 3.11
CA VAL A 71 17.69 0.61 2.56
C VAL A 71 17.69 0.75 1.05
N ARG A 72 18.02 -0.31 0.32
CA ARG A 72 18.13 -0.28 -1.14
C ARG A 72 17.35 -1.42 -1.78
N LEU A 73 16.46 -1.08 -2.68
CA LEU A 73 15.75 -2.00 -3.55
C LEU A 73 16.59 -2.24 -4.81
N ASN A 74 17.05 -3.48 -4.96
CA ASN A 74 17.98 -3.83 -6.03
C ASN A 74 17.24 -4.25 -7.31
N PRO A 75 17.88 -4.11 -8.49
CA PRO A 75 17.29 -4.52 -9.77
C PRO A 75 16.93 -6.00 -9.86
N ASP A 76 17.58 -6.87 -9.07
CA ASP A 76 17.32 -8.32 -9.03
C ASP A 76 16.12 -8.71 -8.13
N GLY A 77 15.41 -7.72 -7.58
CA GLY A 77 14.28 -7.94 -6.69
C GLY A 77 14.68 -8.16 -5.23
N SER A 78 15.98 -8.17 -4.92
CA SER A 78 16.47 -8.23 -3.54
C SER A 78 16.39 -6.89 -2.84
N CYS A 79 16.42 -6.92 -1.50
CA CYS A 79 16.51 -5.74 -0.65
C CYS A 79 17.82 -5.79 0.15
N THR A 80 18.54 -4.67 0.19
CA THR A 80 19.74 -4.48 1.00
C THR A 80 19.44 -3.51 2.13
N VAL A 81 19.75 -3.90 3.37
CA VAL A 81 19.74 -3.01 4.53
C VAL A 81 21.13 -2.98 5.12
N ARG A 82 21.68 -1.79 5.32
CA ARG A 82 23.02 -1.58 5.87
C ARG A 82 22.97 -0.54 6.98
N ASP A 83 23.69 -0.78 8.06
CA ASP A 83 23.96 0.17 9.12
C ASP A 83 25.49 0.44 9.26
N ASP A 84 25.83 1.51 9.94
CA ASP A 84 27.21 1.88 10.33
C ASP A 84 27.47 1.61 11.82
N GLY A 85 26.73 0.68 12.43
CA GLY A 85 26.83 0.30 13.84
C GLY A 85 28.08 -0.51 14.21
N ARG A 86 28.01 -1.28 15.30
CA ARG A 86 29.14 -2.10 15.78
C ARG A 86 29.43 -3.32 14.90
N GLY A 87 28.46 -3.75 14.10
CA GLY A 87 28.49 -5.04 13.40
C GLY A 87 28.12 -6.22 14.32
N ILE A 88 27.47 -7.21 13.76
CA ILE A 88 27.12 -8.46 14.48
C ILE A 88 28.39 -9.11 15.01
N PRO A 89 28.37 -9.70 16.23
CA PRO A 89 29.53 -10.44 16.76
C PRO A 89 29.95 -11.60 15.87
N THR A 90 31.24 -11.74 15.62
CA THR A 90 31.82 -12.74 14.70
C THR A 90 32.51 -13.88 15.40
N ASP A 91 32.69 -13.79 16.73
CA ASP A 91 33.29 -14.81 17.55
C ASP A 91 32.53 -16.13 17.55
N ILE A 92 33.20 -17.24 17.82
CA ILE A 92 32.58 -18.57 17.96
C ILE A 92 31.74 -18.60 19.23
N HIS A 93 30.45 -18.93 19.09
CA HIS A 93 29.54 -19.12 20.20
C HIS A 93 29.88 -20.44 20.94
N LYS A 94 30.26 -20.33 22.22
CA LYS A 94 30.78 -21.47 22.98
C LYS A 94 29.81 -22.65 23.13
N GLY A 95 28.49 -22.39 23.08
CA GLY A 95 27.48 -23.42 23.21
C GLY A 95 27.12 -24.12 21.91
N GLU A 96 27.26 -23.42 20.76
CA GLU A 96 26.81 -23.93 19.47
C GLU A 96 27.96 -24.34 18.55
N GLY A 97 29.22 -23.95 18.84
CA GLY A 97 30.40 -24.31 18.06
C GLY A 97 30.50 -23.62 16.69
N VAL A 98 29.60 -22.71 16.36
CA VAL A 98 29.60 -21.89 15.13
C VAL A 98 29.71 -20.41 15.49
N SER A 99 29.87 -19.54 14.51
CA SER A 99 29.94 -18.09 14.77
C SER A 99 28.66 -17.55 15.40
N ALA A 100 28.76 -16.52 16.25
CA ALA A 100 27.58 -15.86 16.82
C ALA A 100 26.64 -15.30 15.71
N ALA A 101 27.23 -14.83 14.62
CA ALA A 101 26.48 -14.40 13.43
C ALA A 101 25.63 -15.54 12.86
N GLU A 102 26.18 -16.73 12.69
CA GLU A 102 25.44 -17.90 12.22
C GLU A 102 24.31 -18.30 13.17
N VAL A 103 24.56 -18.28 14.48
CA VAL A 103 23.53 -18.57 15.49
C VAL A 103 22.35 -17.59 15.37
N ILE A 104 22.62 -16.29 15.27
CA ILE A 104 21.60 -15.24 15.13
C ILE A 104 20.76 -15.42 13.84
N MET A 105 21.42 -15.85 12.77
CA MET A 105 20.75 -16.00 11.46
C MET A 105 19.95 -17.30 11.34
N THR A 106 20.29 -18.36 12.09
CA THR A 106 19.72 -19.69 11.89
C THR A 106 18.89 -20.23 13.06
N GLN A 107 18.98 -19.58 14.23
CA GLN A 107 18.26 -20.02 15.42
C GLN A 107 17.20 -19.00 15.85
N LEU A 108 16.02 -19.51 16.21
CA LEU A 108 14.98 -18.71 16.83
C LEU A 108 15.33 -18.45 18.30
N HIS A 109 14.94 -17.27 18.78
CA HIS A 109 15.18 -16.85 20.18
C HIS A 109 16.69 -16.74 20.54
N ALA A 110 17.51 -16.38 19.53
CA ALA A 110 18.94 -16.10 19.72
C ALA A 110 19.20 -14.59 19.49
N GLY A 111 19.98 -13.99 20.38
CA GLY A 111 20.38 -12.59 20.22
C GLY A 111 20.86 -11.92 21.50
N GLY A 112 21.66 -10.87 21.38
CA GLY A 112 22.20 -10.08 22.50
C GLY A 112 21.17 -9.17 23.20
N LYS A 113 19.95 -9.10 22.70
CA LYS A 113 18.87 -8.22 23.23
C LYS A 113 18.15 -8.79 24.46
N PHE A 114 18.45 -10.04 24.82
CA PHE A 114 17.99 -10.64 26.08
C PHE A 114 18.82 -10.18 27.29
N ASP A 115 19.99 -9.56 27.06
CA ASP A 115 20.81 -8.98 28.12
C ASP A 115 20.65 -7.45 28.16
N GLN A 116 20.05 -6.94 29.25
CA GLN A 116 19.84 -5.51 29.47
C GLN A 116 21.12 -4.68 29.52
N ASN A 117 22.29 -5.31 29.68
CA ASN A 117 23.58 -4.62 29.63
C ASN A 117 23.98 -4.22 28.20
N SER A 118 23.52 -4.94 27.20
CA SER A 118 23.83 -4.69 25.80
C SER A 118 22.89 -3.68 25.13
N TYR A 119 21.59 -3.73 25.50
CA TYR A 119 20.54 -2.83 24.97
C TYR A 119 19.56 -2.51 26.11
N LYS A 120 19.52 -1.25 26.55
CA LYS A 120 18.55 -0.79 27.58
C LYS A 120 17.11 -0.75 27.07
N VAL A 121 16.95 -0.44 25.77
CA VAL A 121 15.68 -0.35 25.06
C VAL A 121 15.92 -0.92 23.67
N SER A 122 15.01 -1.76 23.19
CA SER A 122 15.10 -2.37 21.86
C SER A 122 13.69 -2.63 21.31
N GLY A 123 13.54 -2.51 20.00
CA GLY A 123 12.32 -2.91 19.27
C GLY A 123 12.26 -4.42 19.04
N GLY A 124 13.41 -5.05 18.87
CA GLY A 124 13.56 -6.49 18.62
C GLY A 124 13.57 -7.33 19.89
N LEU A 125 12.41 -7.54 20.52
CA LEU A 125 12.29 -8.20 21.83
C LEU A 125 12.40 -9.73 21.82
N HIS A 126 12.07 -10.39 20.73
CA HIS A 126 11.86 -11.84 20.68
C HIS A 126 13.07 -12.63 20.14
N GLY A 127 14.11 -11.95 19.58
CA GLY A 127 15.29 -12.59 19.01
C GLY A 127 14.96 -13.54 17.83
N VAL A 128 13.93 -13.19 17.04
CA VAL A 128 13.49 -14.04 15.91
C VAL A 128 13.51 -13.31 14.57
N GLY A 129 13.55 -11.98 14.54
CA GLY A 129 13.33 -11.18 13.34
C GLY A 129 14.21 -11.56 12.15
N VAL A 130 15.52 -11.43 12.30
CA VAL A 130 16.45 -11.70 11.19
C VAL A 130 16.54 -13.19 10.80
N SER A 131 16.36 -14.11 11.74
CA SER A 131 16.29 -15.54 11.42
C SER A 131 15.01 -15.91 10.66
N VAL A 132 13.90 -15.21 10.93
CA VAL A 132 12.68 -15.31 10.13
C VAL A 132 12.90 -14.79 8.71
N VAL A 133 13.55 -13.63 8.55
CA VAL A 133 13.91 -13.10 7.21
C VAL A 133 14.77 -14.10 6.45
N ASN A 134 15.78 -14.69 7.10
CA ASN A 134 16.61 -15.72 6.49
C ASN A 134 15.79 -16.95 6.06
N ALA A 135 14.92 -17.45 6.93
CA ALA A 135 14.06 -18.62 6.65
C ALA A 135 13.13 -18.43 5.44
N LEU A 136 12.69 -17.20 5.19
CA LEU A 136 11.71 -16.84 4.15
C LEU A 136 12.36 -16.24 2.90
N SER A 137 13.69 -16.29 2.81
CA SER A 137 14.46 -15.82 1.65
C SER A 137 14.93 -16.99 0.80
N SER A 138 14.91 -16.83 -0.53
CA SER A 138 15.54 -17.78 -1.46
C SER A 138 17.04 -17.81 -1.27
N TRP A 139 17.64 -16.64 -1.02
CA TRP A 139 19.00 -16.49 -0.58
C TRP A 139 19.13 -15.22 0.26
N LEU A 140 20.12 -15.23 1.17
CA LEU A 140 20.48 -14.08 1.98
C LEU A 140 22.01 -14.00 2.06
N LYS A 141 22.53 -12.78 1.92
CA LYS A 141 23.95 -12.45 2.05
C LYS A 141 24.15 -11.52 3.25
N LEU A 142 25.10 -11.89 4.10
CA LEU A 142 25.46 -11.16 5.29
C LEU A 142 26.90 -10.70 5.16
N THR A 143 27.13 -9.39 5.24
CA THR A 143 28.47 -8.79 5.32
C THR A 143 28.60 -8.05 6.65
N ILE A 144 29.69 -8.27 7.37
CA ILE A 144 29.94 -7.65 8.67
C ILE A 144 31.33 -6.98 8.62
N TRP A 145 31.37 -5.70 8.93
CA TRP A 145 32.62 -4.96 9.12
C TRP A 145 32.85 -4.72 10.61
N ARG A 146 33.72 -5.52 11.19
CA ARG A 146 34.01 -5.50 12.62
C ARG A 146 35.48 -5.79 12.89
N ASP A 147 36.06 -5.14 13.90
CA ASP A 147 37.45 -5.34 14.36
C ASP A 147 38.48 -5.24 13.24
N GLY A 148 38.23 -4.33 12.28
CA GLY A 148 39.12 -4.09 11.14
C GLY A 148 39.05 -5.11 10.01
N GLN A 149 38.14 -6.09 10.11
CA GLN A 149 37.94 -7.16 9.12
C GLN A 149 36.57 -7.09 8.49
N GLU A 150 36.51 -7.52 7.24
CA GLU A 150 35.29 -7.76 6.50
C GLU A 150 35.00 -9.26 6.48
N HIS A 151 33.81 -9.61 7.04
CA HIS A 151 33.33 -10.99 7.11
C HIS A 151 32.18 -11.14 6.19
N PHE A 152 32.04 -12.34 5.59
CA PHE A 152 30.96 -12.67 4.67
C PHE A 152 30.39 -14.05 4.96
N MET A 153 29.06 -14.16 4.83
CA MET A 153 28.33 -15.41 4.93
C MET A 153 27.12 -15.39 4.00
N GLU A 154 26.79 -16.52 3.40
CA GLU A 154 25.66 -16.67 2.49
C GLU A 154 24.75 -17.82 2.96
N PHE A 155 23.44 -17.63 2.76
CA PHE A 155 22.42 -18.59 3.14
C PHE A 155 21.51 -18.85 1.93
N HIS A 156 21.04 -20.10 1.77
CA HIS A 156 20.04 -20.48 0.80
C HIS A 156 18.88 -21.17 1.51
N ASP A 157 17.65 -20.68 1.26
CA ASP A 157 16.42 -21.17 1.93
C ASP A 157 16.61 -21.25 3.48
N GLY A 158 17.39 -20.35 4.08
CA GLY A 158 17.67 -20.28 5.51
C GLY A 158 18.88 -21.07 6.01
N ASP A 159 19.46 -21.95 5.20
CA ASP A 159 20.61 -22.78 5.59
C ASP A 159 21.92 -22.13 5.15
N ALA A 160 22.94 -22.18 6.01
CA ALA A 160 24.28 -21.64 5.72
C ALA A 160 24.97 -22.42 4.58
N VAL A 161 25.43 -21.69 3.56
CA VAL A 161 26.20 -22.31 2.44
C VAL A 161 27.60 -22.71 2.90
N ALA A 162 28.23 -21.86 3.72
CA ALA A 162 29.56 -22.06 4.29
C ALA A 162 29.65 -21.29 5.62
N PRO A 163 30.61 -21.66 6.53
CA PRO A 163 30.84 -20.90 7.73
C PRO A 163 31.25 -19.45 7.44
N LEU A 164 31.07 -18.56 8.44
CA LEU A 164 31.50 -17.17 8.36
C LEU A 164 32.98 -17.07 8.00
N ALA A 165 33.32 -16.38 6.94
CA ALA A 165 34.67 -16.22 6.44
C ALA A 165 35.16 -14.77 6.46
N VAL A 166 36.43 -14.55 6.76
CA VAL A 166 37.07 -13.25 6.54
C VAL A 166 37.39 -13.11 5.05
N VAL A 167 36.84 -12.13 4.38
CA VAL A 167 37.02 -11.91 2.94
C VAL A 167 37.92 -10.72 2.61
N GLY A 168 38.20 -9.86 3.60
CA GLY A 168 39.06 -8.70 3.39
C GLY A 168 39.28 -7.86 4.64
N ALA A 169 39.93 -6.73 4.46
CA ALA A 169 40.04 -5.71 5.48
C ALA A 169 38.81 -4.79 5.42
N ALA A 170 38.27 -4.44 6.58
CA ALA A 170 37.10 -3.54 6.65
C ALA A 170 37.44 -2.10 6.16
N ARG A 171 38.73 -1.78 6.04
CA ARG A 171 39.23 -0.42 5.78
C ARG A 171 38.58 0.56 6.77
N ASP A 172 37.89 1.59 6.33
CA ASP A 172 37.22 2.54 7.23
C ASP A 172 35.73 2.20 7.46
N LYS A 173 35.25 1.04 7.01
CA LYS A 173 33.88 0.61 7.16
C LYS A 173 33.66 -0.09 8.49
N ARG A 174 32.42 0.05 9.00
CA ARG A 174 31.90 -0.55 10.21
C ARG A 174 30.42 -0.84 10.04
N GLY A 175 29.91 -1.86 10.73
CA GLY A 175 28.45 -2.15 10.73
C GLY A 175 28.09 -3.48 10.10
N THR A 176 26.84 -3.62 9.76
CA THR A 176 26.26 -4.83 9.15
C THR A 176 25.54 -4.48 7.86
N GLU A 177 25.64 -5.35 6.86
CA GLU A 177 24.84 -5.31 5.65
C GLU A 177 24.15 -6.66 5.44
N VAL A 178 22.84 -6.64 5.31
CA VAL A 178 22.01 -7.79 5.00
C VAL A 178 21.35 -7.56 3.65
N THR A 179 21.61 -8.44 2.69
CA THR A 179 20.90 -8.44 1.40
C THR A 179 20.14 -9.73 1.25
N PHE A 180 18.83 -9.64 0.97
CA PHE A 180 17.99 -10.83 0.89
C PHE A 180 17.03 -10.77 -0.29
N LEU A 181 16.74 -11.93 -0.88
CA LEU A 181 15.74 -12.11 -1.93
C LEU A 181 14.55 -12.90 -1.37
N PRO A 182 13.36 -12.31 -1.29
CA PRO A 182 12.16 -13.01 -0.81
C PRO A 182 11.87 -14.29 -1.60
N SER A 183 11.44 -15.34 -0.90
CA SER A 183 11.14 -16.63 -1.53
C SER A 183 9.78 -16.62 -2.20
N THR A 184 9.74 -16.91 -3.51
CA THR A 184 8.50 -17.13 -4.27
C THR A 184 7.74 -18.39 -3.85
N LYS A 185 8.36 -19.27 -3.05
CA LYS A 185 7.68 -20.43 -2.44
C LYS A 185 6.77 -20.00 -1.28
N THR A 186 7.02 -18.81 -0.70
CA THR A 186 6.31 -18.31 0.47
C THR A 186 5.40 -17.14 0.12
N PHE A 187 5.90 -16.19 -0.66
CA PHE A 187 5.19 -14.97 -1.00
C PHE A 187 4.59 -15.06 -2.40
N THR A 188 3.30 -14.73 -2.51
CA THR A 188 2.63 -14.60 -3.81
C THR A 188 3.00 -13.28 -4.50
N MET A 189 3.31 -12.24 -3.70
CA MET A 189 3.83 -10.95 -4.13
C MET A 189 5.25 -10.78 -3.59
N THR A 190 6.23 -10.58 -4.49
CA THR A 190 7.64 -10.38 -4.13
C THR A 190 8.18 -9.01 -4.53
N GLU A 191 7.32 -8.12 -4.98
CA GLU A 191 7.69 -6.77 -5.39
C GLU A 191 7.49 -5.79 -4.24
N PHE A 192 8.57 -5.19 -3.77
CA PHE A 192 8.53 -4.18 -2.70
C PHE A 192 7.89 -2.89 -3.20
N ASP A 193 6.96 -2.35 -2.43
CA ASP A 193 6.40 -1.02 -2.66
C ASP A 193 7.24 0.07 -1.99
N PHE A 194 7.70 1.03 -2.79
CA PHE A 194 8.57 2.11 -2.30
C PHE A 194 7.85 3.01 -1.31
N ALA A 195 6.58 3.37 -1.57
CA ALA A 195 5.84 4.31 -0.74
C ALA A 195 5.55 3.70 0.65
N THR A 196 5.20 2.42 0.69
CA THR A 196 4.99 1.67 1.95
C THR A 196 6.27 1.65 2.80
N LEU A 197 7.44 1.45 2.19
CA LEU A 197 8.72 1.48 2.91
C LEU A 197 9.06 2.91 3.34
N GLU A 198 8.92 3.89 2.45
CA GLU A 198 9.20 5.30 2.73
C GLU A 198 8.40 5.79 3.95
N HIS A 199 7.11 5.48 4.01
CA HIS A 199 6.25 5.84 5.11
C HIS A 199 6.80 5.34 6.46
N ARG A 200 7.08 4.06 6.58
CA ARG A 200 7.60 3.46 7.81
C ARG A 200 9.00 3.96 8.18
N LEU A 201 9.88 4.13 7.19
CA LEU A 201 11.24 4.66 7.42
C LEU A 201 11.21 6.12 7.85
N ARG A 202 10.26 6.90 7.36
CA ARG A 202 10.02 8.29 7.79
C ARG A 202 9.59 8.37 9.24
N GLU A 203 8.66 7.51 9.69
CA GLU A 203 8.30 7.40 11.11
C GLU A 203 9.53 7.12 11.98
N LEU A 204 10.34 6.12 11.58
CA LEU A 204 11.55 5.75 12.31
C LEU A 204 12.57 6.90 12.38
N ALA A 205 12.71 7.68 11.29
CA ALA A 205 13.60 8.84 11.27
C ALA A 205 13.13 9.96 12.22
N PHE A 206 11.81 10.21 12.31
CA PHE A 206 11.25 11.14 13.29
C PHE A 206 11.43 10.67 14.74
N LEU A 207 11.24 9.37 14.99
CA LEU A 207 11.34 8.81 16.35
C LEU A 207 12.79 8.68 16.85
N ASN A 208 13.78 8.76 15.95
CA ASN A 208 15.21 8.65 16.24
C ASN A 208 15.96 9.87 15.73
N SER A 209 15.75 10.99 16.39
CA SER A 209 16.34 12.30 16.03
C SER A 209 17.85 12.19 15.77
N GLY A 210 18.30 12.75 14.63
CA GLY A 210 19.68 12.78 14.20
C GLY A 210 20.19 11.52 13.48
N VAL A 211 19.38 10.46 13.36
CA VAL A 211 19.68 9.30 12.50
C VAL A 211 19.30 9.62 11.07
N THR A 212 20.16 9.31 10.13
CA THR A 212 19.90 9.42 8.69
C THR A 212 19.46 8.07 8.16
N ILE A 213 18.26 8.01 7.56
CA ILE A 213 17.77 6.82 6.86
C ILE A 213 17.68 7.15 5.38
N VAL A 214 18.36 6.37 4.55
CA VAL A 214 18.37 6.54 3.10
C VAL A 214 17.59 5.40 2.47
N LEU A 215 16.52 5.72 1.73
CA LEU A 215 15.79 4.75 0.91
C LEU A 215 16.13 5.00 -0.56
N SER A 216 16.67 3.98 -1.24
CA SER A 216 17.09 4.03 -2.64
C SER A 216 16.40 2.92 -3.43
N ASP A 217 15.69 3.28 -4.50
CA ASP A 217 15.11 2.34 -5.45
C ASP A 217 15.94 2.35 -6.74
N MET A 218 16.69 1.30 -6.95
CA MET A 218 17.54 1.10 -8.13
C MET A 218 16.93 0.15 -9.17
N ARG A 219 15.66 -0.21 -9.03
CA ARG A 219 14.97 -1.12 -9.95
C ARG A 219 14.69 -0.47 -11.30
N HIS A 220 14.54 0.84 -11.34
CA HIS A 220 14.26 1.60 -12.55
C HIS A 220 15.49 2.33 -13.09
N ALA A 221 15.45 2.72 -14.35
CA ALA A 221 16.54 3.44 -14.99
C ALA A 221 16.86 4.83 -14.37
N VAL A 222 15.90 5.39 -13.64
CA VAL A 222 16.09 6.58 -12.81
C VAL A 222 16.00 6.16 -11.37
N GLU A 223 17.09 6.28 -10.63
CA GLU A 223 17.11 6.02 -9.19
C GLU A 223 16.12 6.97 -8.50
N LYS A 224 15.23 6.39 -7.70
CA LYS A 224 14.42 7.15 -6.75
C LYS A 224 15.11 7.05 -5.39
N ARG A 225 15.55 8.21 -4.86
CA ARG A 225 16.29 8.28 -3.59
C ARG A 225 15.65 9.30 -2.67
N GLU A 226 15.37 8.86 -1.44
CA GLU A 226 14.89 9.71 -0.36
C GLU A 226 15.88 9.64 0.81
N GLU A 227 16.22 10.80 1.36
CA GLU A 227 17.05 10.92 2.54
C GLU A 227 16.20 11.49 3.68
N LEU A 228 15.95 10.67 4.68
CA LEU A 228 15.07 10.94 5.80
C LEU A 228 15.93 11.24 7.03
N ARG A 229 15.94 12.52 7.45
CA ARG A 229 16.69 12.97 8.64
C ARG A 229 15.94 14.12 9.29
N TYR A 230 15.62 13.97 10.55
CA TYR A 230 14.84 14.93 11.32
C TYR A 230 15.51 15.19 12.67
N GLU A 231 15.93 16.42 12.89
CA GLU A 231 16.58 16.82 14.14
C GLU A 231 15.57 17.16 15.25
N GLY A 232 14.38 17.59 14.88
CA GLY A 232 13.31 17.99 15.79
C GLY A 232 12.52 16.82 16.41
N GLY A 233 12.75 15.57 15.97
CA GLY A 233 12.12 14.39 16.56
C GLY A 233 10.59 14.41 16.50
N VAL A 234 9.94 14.09 17.63
CA VAL A 234 8.46 14.06 17.73
C VAL A 234 7.77 15.41 17.46
N GLU A 235 8.47 16.53 17.72
CA GLU A 235 7.97 17.86 17.39
C GLU A 235 7.82 18.04 15.88
N GLU A 236 8.88 17.70 15.15
CA GLU A 236 8.90 17.81 13.71
C GLU A 236 7.92 16.82 13.07
N PHE A 237 7.72 15.68 13.72
CA PHE A 237 6.73 14.70 13.29
C PHE A 237 5.29 15.25 13.38
N VAL A 238 4.92 15.90 14.48
CA VAL A 238 3.60 16.55 14.60
C VAL A 238 3.44 17.67 13.56
N LYS A 239 4.49 18.46 13.30
CA LYS A 239 4.47 19.48 12.25
C LYS A 239 4.27 18.88 10.85
N TYR A 240 4.91 17.73 10.60
CA TYR A 240 4.72 17.00 9.36
C TYR A 240 3.29 16.47 9.19
N LEU A 241 2.70 15.89 10.24
CA LEU A 241 1.31 15.41 10.21
C LEU A 241 0.30 16.55 9.97
N ASP A 242 0.57 17.74 10.51
CA ASP A 242 -0.32 18.89 10.40
C ASP A 242 0.04 19.86 9.25
N ARG A 243 0.98 19.51 8.36
CA ARG A 243 1.43 20.36 7.26
C ARG A 243 0.29 20.92 6.38
N ASN A 244 -0.79 20.17 6.28
CA ASN A 244 -1.97 20.51 5.50
C ASN A 244 -3.07 21.20 6.32
N LYS A 245 -2.89 21.41 7.64
CA LYS A 245 -3.86 22.03 8.56
C LYS A 245 -3.36 23.39 9.04
N THR A 246 -4.26 24.17 9.64
CA THR A 246 -3.91 25.47 10.21
C THR A 246 -3.77 25.34 11.73
N ALA A 247 -2.57 25.51 12.23
CA ALA A 247 -2.30 25.42 13.66
C ALA A 247 -2.96 26.59 14.42
N LEU A 248 -3.50 26.31 15.60
CA LEU A 248 -4.13 27.32 16.46
C LEU A 248 -3.11 28.03 17.37
N ILE A 249 -2.01 27.38 17.69
CA ILE A 249 -0.92 27.94 18.48
C ILE A 249 0.39 27.88 17.69
N PRO A 250 1.34 28.80 17.90
CA PRO A 250 2.51 28.95 17.03
C PRO A 250 3.43 27.73 16.98
N GLN A 251 3.56 27.00 18.10
CA GLN A 251 4.45 25.85 18.23
C GLN A 251 3.73 24.68 18.90
N PRO A 252 4.11 23.43 18.59
CA PRO A 252 3.65 22.25 19.32
C PRO A 252 4.07 22.30 20.79
N ILE A 253 3.28 21.69 21.65
CA ILE A 253 3.63 21.48 23.05
C ILE A 253 4.47 20.22 23.15
N ILE A 254 5.70 20.36 23.63
CA ILE A 254 6.66 19.27 23.73
C ILE A 254 6.79 18.85 25.19
N MET A 255 6.73 17.56 25.43
CA MET A 255 6.90 16.96 26.75
C MET A 255 7.88 15.80 26.65
N LYS A 256 8.95 15.85 27.43
CA LYS A 256 9.97 14.80 27.48
C LYS A 256 10.45 14.61 28.91
N ALA A 257 10.32 13.41 29.44
CA ALA A 257 10.80 13.08 30.77
C ALA A 257 11.20 11.59 30.85
N GLU A 258 12.14 11.32 31.74
CA GLU A 258 12.50 9.97 32.14
C GLU A 258 11.97 9.73 33.56
N ARG A 259 11.22 8.65 33.76
CA ARG A 259 10.63 8.25 35.05
C ARG A 259 10.54 6.72 35.11
N ASP A 260 10.96 6.13 36.20
CA ASP A 260 10.91 4.68 36.45
C ASP A 260 11.60 3.86 35.34
N ASN A 261 12.76 4.32 34.86
CA ASN A 261 13.53 3.76 33.73
C ASN A 261 12.77 3.76 32.40
N MET A 262 11.69 4.50 32.26
CA MET A 262 10.94 4.71 31.01
C MET A 262 11.13 6.12 30.53
N VAL A 263 11.34 6.29 29.23
CA VAL A 263 11.36 7.61 28.60
C VAL A 263 10.01 7.86 27.94
N VAL A 264 9.40 8.97 28.27
CA VAL A 264 8.15 9.43 27.64
C VAL A 264 8.45 10.68 26.86
N GLU A 265 8.21 10.62 25.56
CA GLU A 265 8.29 11.77 24.64
C GLU A 265 6.91 11.98 24.02
N CYS A 266 6.40 13.19 24.08
CA CYS A 266 5.12 13.54 23.52
C CYS A 266 5.18 14.93 22.91
N ALA A 267 4.67 15.08 21.70
CA ALA A 267 4.38 16.37 21.10
C ALA A 267 2.89 16.43 20.75
N LEU A 268 2.26 17.56 20.99
CA LEU A 268 0.85 17.75 20.69
C LEU A 268 0.59 19.17 20.17
N TRP A 269 -0.35 19.27 19.23
CA TRP A 269 -0.68 20.51 18.56
C TRP A 269 -2.16 20.55 18.22
N TRP A 270 -2.82 21.66 18.50
CA TRP A 270 -4.21 21.86 18.07
C TRP A 270 -4.26 22.64 16.77
N ASN A 271 -5.12 22.21 15.88
CA ASN A 271 -5.40 22.80 14.58
C ASN A 271 -6.90 23.16 14.44
N ASP A 272 -7.23 23.78 13.32
CA ASP A 272 -8.59 24.22 12.99
C ASP A 272 -9.54 23.08 12.58
N GLY A 273 -9.03 21.86 12.42
CA GLY A 273 -9.81 20.67 12.07
C GLY A 273 -10.75 20.18 13.17
N TYR A 274 -11.49 19.12 12.88
CA TYR A 274 -12.50 18.55 13.78
C TYR A 274 -12.17 17.12 14.23
N HIS A 275 -11.07 16.54 13.74
CA HIS A 275 -10.70 15.16 13.96
C HIS A 275 -9.47 15.05 14.85
N GLU A 276 -9.43 14.00 15.67
CA GLU A 276 -8.27 13.62 16.48
C GLU A 276 -7.31 12.79 15.61
N THR A 277 -6.01 13.09 15.68
CA THR A 277 -4.93 12.27 15.11
C THR A 277 -3.92 12.01 16.21
N VAL A 278 -3.88 10.79 16.76
CA VAL A 278 -2.91 10.41 17.82
C VAL A 278 -2.18 9.17 17.37
N LEU A 279 -0.87 9.30 17.18
CA LEU A 279 0.03 8.20 16.90
C LEU A 279 0.76 7.80 18.16
N CYS A 280 0.76 6.50 18.45
CA CYS A 280 1.39 5.94 19.65
C CYS A 280 2.47 4.95 19.26
N PHE A 281 3.63 5.06 19.92
CA PHE A 281 4.77 4.21 19.69
C PHE A 281 5.36 3.68 21.01
N THR A 282 5.74 2.42 21.00
CA THR A 282 6.52 1.81 22.10
C THR A 282 7.79 1.22 21.51
N ASN A 283 8.96 1.69 21.95
CA ASN A 283 10.26 1.27 21.40
C ASN A 283 10.29 1.38 19.86
N ASN A 284 9.80 2.49 19.32
CA ASN A 284 9.64 2.78 17.88
C ASN A 284 8.59 1.94 17.13
N ILE A 285 7.91 1.00 17.79
CA ILE A 285 6.88 0.17 17.16
C ILE A 285 5.53 0.89 17.26
N PRO A 286 4.78 1.05 16.15
CA PRO A 286 3.47 1.68 16.19
C PRO A 286 2.42 0.78 16.86
N GLN A 287 1.58 1.34 17.71
CA GLN A 287 0.42 0.68 18.30
C GLN A 287 -0.86 1.23 17.72
N ARG A 288 -1.37 0.59 16.68
CA ARG A 288 -2.61 1.00 15.99
C ARG A 288 -3.84 0.95 16.90
N ASP A 289 -3.89 -0.05 17.79
CA ASP A 289 -4.96 -0.23 18.78
C ASP A 289 -4.68 0.52 20.09
N GLY A 290 -3.64 1.36 20.11
CA GLY A 290 -3.23 2.11 21.28
C GLY A 290 -2.76 1.22 22.44
N GLY A 291 -3.28 1.47 23.65
CA GLY A 291 -2.91 0.69 24.83
C GLY A 291 -2.87 1.53 26.10
N THR A 292 -2.12 1.03 27.07
CA THR A 292 -2.02 1.65 28.41
C THR A 292 -1.42 3.06 28.40
N HIS A 293 -0.46 3.33 27.48
CA HIS A 293 0.14 4.65 27.28
C HIS A 293 -0.89 5.66 26.74
N LEU A 294 -1.69 5.26 25.71
CA LEU A 294 -2.75 6.12 25.19
C LEU A 294 -3.82 6.41 26.24
N ALA A 295 -4.19 5.41 27.03
CA ALA A 295 -5.15 5.60 28.14
C ALA A 295 -4.62 6.60 29.19
N GLY A 296 -3.34 6.51 29.54
CA GLY A 296 -2.67 7.47 30.44
C GLY A 296 -2.64 8.88 29.85
N PHE A 297 -2.26 9.02 28.58
CA PHE A 297 -2.24 10.29 27.86
C PHE A 297 -3.62 10.95 27.83
N ARG A 298 -4.67 10.23 27.38
CA ARG A 298 -6.03 10.77 27.28
C ARG A 298 -6.60 11.18 28.64
N GLY A 299 -6.31 10.40 29.69
CA GLY A 299 -6.74 10.71 31.05
C GLY A 299 -6.10 11.99 31.58
N ALA A 300 -4.78 12.14 31.41
CA ALA A 300 -4.05 13.33 31.84
C ALA A 300 -4.45 14.58 31.02
N LEU A 301 -4.51 14.47 29.72
CA LEU A 301 -4.92 15.56 28.83
C LEU A 301 -6.28 16.13 29.22
N THR A 302 -7.28 15.25 29.35
CA THR A 302 -8.63 15.66 29.74
C THR A 302 -8.63 16.36 31.09
N ARG A 303 -7.95 15.81 32.09
CA ARG A 303 -7.88 16.37 33.45
C ARG A 303 -7.26 17.77 33.47
N GLN A 304 -6.12 17.95 32.75
CA GLN A 304 -5.43 19.23 32.77
C GLN A 304 -6.16 20.32 32.01
N VAL A 305 -6.68 20.00 30.82
CA VAL A 305 -7.42 20.97 29.99
C VAL A 305 -8.73 21.39 30.68
N THR A 306 -9.51 20.42 31.22
CA THR A 306 -10.75 20.75 31.93
C THR A 306 -10.48 21.51 33.22
N GLY A 307 -9.47 21.10 34.02
CA GLY A 307 -9.08 21.79 35.25
C GLY A 307 -8.64 23.24 34.99
N TYR A 308 -7.86 23.47 33.93
CA TYR A 308 -7.47 24.83 33.55
C TYR A 308 -8.67 25.66 33.06
N ALA A 309 -9.57 25.09 32.28
CA ALA A 309 -10.79 25.74 31.80
C ALA A 309 -11.68 26.22 32.97
N GLU A 310 -11.77 25.41 34.04
CA GLU A 310 -12.52 25.74 35.25
C GLU A 310 -11.81 26.80 36.10
N SER A 311 -10.51 26.65 36.34
CA SER A 311 -9.72 27.57 37.19
C SER A 311 -9.54 28.96 36.57
N SER A 312 -9.34 29.02 35.24
CA SER A 312 -9.22 30.29 34.49
C SER A 312 -10.53 31.05 34.32
N GLY A 313 -11.66 30.42 34.68
CA GLY A 313 -13.00 31.04 34.59
C GLY A 313 -13.55 31.13 33.17
N VAL A 314 -12.83 30.65 32.13
CA VAL A 314 -13.27 30.71 30.73
C VAL A 314 -14.51 29.85 30.54
N ALA A 315 -14.54 28.66 31.12
CA ALA A 315 -15.68 27.72 31.03
C ALA A 315 -16.94 28.20 31.74
N ARG A 316 -16.83 29.08 32.74
CA ARG A 316 -17.99 29.56 33.53
C ARG A 316 -18.99 30.40 32.72
N LYS A 317 -18.53 31.02 31.63
CA LYS A 317 -19.38 31.84 30.75
C LYS A 317 -20.33 31.05 29.88
N GLU A 318 -19.93 29.84 29.46
CA GLU A 318 -20.66 29.07 28.45
C GLU A 318 -21.58 27.99 29.01
N LYS A 319 -21.50 27.66 30.31
CA LYS A 319 -22.34 26.66 31.01
C LYS A 319 -22.40 25.29 30.33
N VAL A 320 -21.32 24.87 29.71
CA VAL A 320 -21.22 23.59 29.00
C VAL A 320 -20.28 22.65 29.76
N ALA A 321 -20.68 21.40 29.93
CA ALA A 321 -19.80 20.37 30.51
C ALA A 321 -18.80 19.91 29.44
N LEU A 322 -17.50 19.96 29.76
CA LEU A 322 -16.41 19.52 28.89
C LEU A 322 -16.21 18.03 29.03
N THR A 323 -16.00 17.32 27.93
CA THR A 323 -15.67 15.90 27.87
C THR A 323 -14.27 15.70 27.32
N GLY A 324 -13.75 14.45 27.44
CA GLY A 324 -12.46 14.11 26.86
C GLY A 324 -12.43 14.26 25.34
N ASP A 325 -13.53 13.99 24.66
CA ASP A 325 -13.64 14.11 23.20
C ASP A 325 -13.57 15.58 22.76
N ASP A 326 -14.20 16.49 23.52
CA ASP A 326 -14.10 17.93 23.26
C ASP A 326 -12.64 18.42 23.35
N CYS A 327 -11.86 17.87 24.31
CA CYS A 327 -10.44 18.21 24.49
C CYS A 327 -9.55 17.74 23.32
N ARG A 328 -10.02 16.74 22.58
CA ARG A 328 -9.26 16.11 21.48
C ARG A 328 -9.71 16.54 20.09
N GLU A 329 -10.76 17.35 19.98
CA GLU A 329 -11.18 17.91 18.70
C GLU A 329 -10.07 18.80 18.10
N GLY A 330 -9.61 18.47 16.90
CA GLY A 330 -8.53 19.16 16.20
C GLY A 330 -7.14 18.93 16.82
N LEU A 331 -6.98 17.89 17.64
CA LEU A 331 -5.70 17.52 18.25
C LEU A 331 -4.90 16.58 17.35
N THR A 332 -3.68 16.95 17.05
CA THR A 332 -2.65 16.04 16.54
C THR A 332 -1.60 15.82 17.61
N ALA A 333 -1.30 14.56 17.92
CA ALA A 333 -0.30 14.18 18.92
C ALA A 333 0.52 12.98 18.49
N VAL A 334 1.78 12.97 18.86
CA VAL A 334 2.67 11.81 18.77
C VAL A 334 3.14 11.48 20.17
N LEU A 335 2.89 10.26 20.61
CA LEU A 335 3.30 9.72 21.91
C LEU A 335 4.29 8.57 21.70
N SER A 336 5.53 8.75 22.07
CA SER A 336 6.58 7.74 22.05
C SER A 336 6.99 7.39 23.47
N VAL A 337 6.93 6.10 23.81
CA VAL A 337 7.42 5.58 25.08
C VAL A 337 8.54 4.57 24.84
N LYS A 338 9.63 4.71 25.59
CA LYS A 338 10.73 3.75 25.58
C LYS A 338 10.65 2.96 26.90
N VAL A 339 10.35 1.68 26.78
CA VAL A 339 10.08 0.77 27.90
C VAL A 339 11.06 -0.40 27.83
N PRO A 340 11.74 -0.76 28.95
CA PRO A 340 12.74 -1.84 28.96
C PRO A 340 12.16 -3.21 28.59
N ASP A 341 10.98 -3.55 29.08
CA ASP A 341 10.32 -4.85 28.83
C ASP A 341 8.81 -4.67 28.56
N PRO A 342 8.43 -4.18 27.39
CA PRO A 342 7.01 -3.94 27.09
C PRO A 342 6.28 -5.24 26.78
N LYS A 343 5.01 -5.32 27.20
CA LYS A 343 4.10 -6.44 26.94
C LYS A 343 3.03 -6.01 25.95
N PHE A 344 2.79 -6.85 24.94
CA PHE A 344 1.82 -6.60 23.88
C PHE A 344 0.71 -7.66 23.87
N SER A 345 -0.44 -7.33 23.30
CA SER A 345 -1.59 -8.24 23.18
C SER A 345 -1.39 -9.37 22.18
N SER A 346 -0.51 -9.18 21.18
CA SER A 346 -0.27 -10.13 20.09
C SER A 346 1.18 -10.05 19.59
N GLN A 347 1.57 -10.99 18.75
CA GLN A 347 2.90 -11.00 18.09
C GLN A 347 3.08 -9.80 17.16
N THR A 348 2.01 -9.28 16.58
CA THR A 348 2.02 -8.08 15.72
C THR A 348 2.21 -6.78 16.49
N LYS A 349 2.21 -6.83 17.82
CA LYS A 349 2.49 -5.71 18.74
C LYS A 349 1.55 -4.50 18.58
N GLU A 350 0.34 -4.70 18.10
CA GLU A 350 -0.62 -3.63 17.79
C GLU A 350 -1.15 -2.89 19.03
N LYS A 351 -1.11 -3.51 20.19
CA LYS A 351 -1.61 -2.92 21.44
C LYS A 351 -0.67 -3.15 22.61
N LEU A 352 -0.28 -2.07 23.31
CA LEU A 352 0.49 -2.14 24.53
C LEU A 352 -0.40 -2.49 25.74
N VAL A 353 -0.04 -3.54 26.49
CA VAL A 353 -0.80 -4.01 27.67
C VAL A 353 -0.04 -3.88 28.99
N SER A 354 1.20 -3.42 29.00
CA SER A 354 1.99 -3.13 30.19
C SER A 354 1.28 -2.13 31.11
N SER A 355 0.74 -2.58 32.23
CA SER A 355 -0.07 -1.75 33.13
C SER A 355 0.73 -0.64 33.81
N GLU A 356 2.01 -0.88 34.07
CA GLU A 356 2.98 0.04 34.69
C GLU A 356 3.26 1.30 33.84
N VAL A 357 3.04 1.24 32.55
CA VAL A 357 3.28 2.38 31.63
C VAL A 357 2.22 3.48 31.83
N ARG A 358 0.98 3.10 32.10
CA ARG A 358 -0.13 4.07 32.25
C ARG A 358 0.13 5.13 33.30
N PRO A 359 0.47 4.81 34.59
CA PRO A 359 0.68 5.83 35.62
C PRO A 359 1.91 6.72 35.29
N VAL A 360 2.96 6.17 34.65
CA VAL A 360 4.14 6.95 34.27
C VAL A 360 3.78 7.99 33.24
N VAL A 361 3.12 7.58 32.14
CA VAL A 361 2.67 8.50 31.08
C VAL A 361 1.69 9.53 31.67
N GLU A 362 0.71 9.08 32.46
CA GLU A 362 -0.27 9.97 33.07
C GLU A 362 0.41 11.01 33.99
N GLY A 363 1.41 10.61 34.77
CA GLY A 363 2.17 11.51 35.64
C GLY A 363 2.97 12.53 34.86
N VAL A 364 3.75 12.11 33.86
CA VAL A 364 4.56 13.02 33.02
C VAL A 364 3.68 14.03 32.28
N ILE A 365 2.61 13.58 31.63
CA ILE A 365 1.71 14.48 30.91
C ILE A 365 0.99 15.44 31.87
N ASN A 366 0.53 14.99 33.03
CA ASN A 366 -0.09 15.88 34.03
C ASN A 366 0.85 16.99 34.47
N ASP A 367 2.07 16.65 34.84
CA ASP A 367 3.02 17.63 35.38
C ASP A 367 3.44 18.66 34.32
N MET A 368 3.84 18.18 33.15
CA MET A 368 4.37 19.04 32.08
C MET A 368 3.27 19.89 31.39
N LEU A 369 2.11 19.29 31.12
CA LEU A 369 1.00 20.03 30.52
C LEU A 369 0.43 21.07 31.45
N LYS A 370 0.37 20.79 32.77
CA LYS A 370 -0.02 21.76 33.78
C LYS A 370 0.92 22.97 33.76
N SER A 371 2.23 22.74 33.84
CA SER A 371 3.22 23.81 33.80
C SER A 371 3.11 24.63 32.52
N TRP A 372 2.96 23.98 31.36
CA TRP A 372 2.81 24.68 30.10
C TRP A 372 1.56 25.56 30.05
N LEU A 373 0.40 25.07 30.54
CA LEU A 373 -0.84 25.85 30.57
C LEU A 373 -0.71 27.09 31.46
N GLU A 374 0.03 26.97 32.57
CA GLU A 374 0.29 28.10 33.49
C GLU A 374 1.28 29.12 32.92
N GLU A 375 2.31 28.66 32.21
CA GLU A 375 3.38 29.48 31.62
C GLU A 375 2.95 30.16 30.31
N HIS A 376 1.96 29.62 29.58
CA HIS A 376 1.50 30.10 28.29
C HIS A 376 0.02 30.49 28.28
N PRO A 377 -0.41 31.48 29.10
CA PRO A 377 -1.84 31.75 29.31
C PRO A 377 -2.56 32.23 28.05
N SER A 378 -1.85 32.82 27.09
CA SER A 378 -2.43 33.26 25.82
C SER A 378 -2.82 32.11 24.93
N GLU A 379 -1.92 31.18 24.74
CA GLU A 379 -2.08 29.96 23.95
C GLU A 379 -3.05 28.99 24.63
N ALA A 380 -2.97 28.85 25.96
CA ALA A 380 -3.89 28.07 26.75
C ALA A 380 -5.35 28.53 26.58
N LYS A 381 -5.59 29.85 26.52
CA LYS A 381 -6.93 30.40 26.24
C LYS A 381 -7.42 30.05 24.83
N ILE A 382 -6.54 30.01 23.84
CA ILE A 382 -6.90 29.61 22.47
C ILE A 382 -7.30 28.14 22.46
N VAL A 383 -6.50 27.28 23.05
CA VAL A 383 -6.78 25.84 23.18
C VAL A 383 -8.11 25.58 23.90
N VAL A 384 -8.29 26.20 25.09
CA VAL A 384 -9.54 26.06 25.85
C VAL A 384 -10.72 26.63 25.08
N GLY A 385 -10.54 27.74 24.35
CA GLY A 385 -11.57 28.29 23.47
C GLY A 385 -12.04 27.28 22.41
N LYS A 386 -11.11 26.56 21.77
CA LYS A 386 -11.44 25.50 20.82
C LYS A 386 -12.23 24.37 21.50
N VAL A 387 -11.79 23.92 22.67
CA VAL A 387 -12.48 22.87 23.45
C VAL A 387 -13.91 23.28 23.84
N ILE A 388 -14.11 24.53 24.26
CA ILE A 388 -15.45 25.06 24.58
C ILE A 388 -16.32 25.12 23.32
N GLN A 389 -15.77 25.52 22.17
CA GLN A 389 -16.50 25.51 20.89
C GLN A 389 -16.91 24.10 20.49
N ALA A 390 -16.04 23.11 20.68
CA ALA A 390 -16.34 21.70 20.44
C ALA A 390 -17.50 21.23 21.35
N ALA A 391 -17.41 21.50 22.65
CA ALA A 391 -18.46 21.17 23.62
C ALA A 391 -19.80 21.85 23.29
N ALA A 392 -19.79 23.12 22.89
CA ALA A 392 -21.00 23.84 22.49
C ALA A 392 -21.61 23.25 21.22
N ALA A 393 -20.78 22.88 20.25
CA ALA A 393 -21.24 22.21 19.01
C ALA A 393 -21.86 20.83 19.30
N ARG A 394 -21.23 20.03 20.15
CA ARG A 394 -21.75 18.73 20.60
C ARG A 394 -23.10 18.89 21.31
N GLU A 395 -23.24 19.86 22.22
CA GLU A 395 -24.48 20.13 22.95
C GLU A 395 -25.58 20.66 22.02
N ALA A 396 -25.26 21.53 21.07
CA ALA A 396 -26.19 21.98 20.03
C ALA A 396 -26.67 20.81 19.14
N ALA A 397 -25.76 19.93 18.74
CA ALA A 397 -26.09 18.73 18.00
C ALA A 397 -27.02 17.80 18.80
N ARG A 398 -26.76 17.60 20.11
CA ARG A 398 -27.62 16.82 21.01
C ARG A 398 -29.03 17.42 21.12
N LYS A 399 -29.14 18.73 21.33
CA LYS A 399 -30.45 19.43 21.38
C LYS A 399 -31.23 19.35 20.08
N ALA A 400 -30.56 19.51 18.94
CA ALA A 400 -31.17 19.37 17.63
C ALA A 400 -31.77 17.96 17.43
N ARG A 401 -31.05 16.93 17.82
CA ARG A 401 -31.53 15.53 17.78
C ARG A 401 -32.72 15.30 18.70
N GLU A 402 -32.67 15.81 19.94
CA GLU A 402 -33.79 15.68 20.88
C GLU A 402 -35.06 16.36 20.37
N MET A 403 -34.93 17.51 19.71
CA MET A 403 -36.09 18.17 19.05
C MET A 403 -36.63 17.35 17.87
N THR A 404 -35.75 16.83 17.03
CA THR A 404 -36.16 15.95 15.92
C THR A 404 -36.82 14.67 16.44
N ARG A 405 -36.29 14.07 17.52
CA ARG A 405 -36.85 12.88 18.16
C ARG A 405 -38.20 13.15 18.84
N LYS A 406 -38.42 14.33 19.41
CA LYS A 406 -39.70 14.73 20.01
C LYS A 406 -40.75 15.05 18.96
N SER A 407 -40.36 15.60 17.82
CA SER A 407 -41.30 15.81 16.69
C SER A 407 -41.60 14.47 15.95
N ALA A 408 -40.70 13.47 16.09
CA ALA A 408 -40.86 12.14 15.51
C ALA A 408 -41.54 11.14 16.47
N LEU A 409 -42.21 11.59 17.54
CA LEU A 409 -43.01 10.71 18.42
C LEU A 409 -44.25 10.09 17.75
N GLY A 410 -44.32 10.22 16.47
CA GLY A 410 -45.29 9.47 15.68
C GLY A 410 -44.65 8.86 14.48
N ILE A 411 -43.94 7.79 14.59
CA ILE A 411 -43.43 6.95 13.49
C ILE A 411 -41.91 6.96 13.48
N THR A 412 -41.30 5.89 13.87
CA THR A 412 -39.96 5.40 13.40
C THR A 412 -40.05 5.14 11.88
N SER A 413 -40.27 6.16 11.08
CA SER A 413 -40.30 6.00 9.63
C SER A 413 -38.91 6.03 9.08
N LEU A 414 -38.51 4.92 8.49
CA LEU A 414 -37.34 4.84 7.62
C LEU A 414 -37.41 5.97 6.59
N PRO A 415 -36.24 6.45 6.08
CA PRO A 415 -36.26 7.50 5.05
C PRO A 415 -37.17 7.13 3.89
N GLY A 416 -38.07 8.01 3.47
CA GLY A 416 -39.04 7.72 2.41
C GLY A 416 -38.40 7.32 1.06
N LYS A 417 -37.10 7.59 0.90
CA LYS A 417 -36.31 7.18 -0.27
C LYS A 417 -35.70 5.79 -0.16
N LEU A 418 -35.56 5.23 1.05
CA LEU A 418 -35.02 3.90 1.25
C LEU A 418 -36.00 2.84 0.74
N ALA A 419 -35.58 2.06 -0.23
CA ALA A 419 -36.26 0.82 -0.60
C ALA A 419 -35.64 -0.32 0.25
N ASP A 420 -36.24 -0.58 1.41
CA ASP A 420 -35.73 -1.57 2.38
C ASP A 420 -35.89 -3.02 1.87
N CYS A 421 -35.16 -3.94 2.47
CA CYS A 421 -35.30 -5.39 2.26
C CYS A 421 -36.24 -6.03 3.29
N GLN A 422 -36.62 -7.29 3.04
CA GLN A 422 -37.50 -8.04 3.93
C GLN A 422 -36.72 -8.73 5.07
N GLU A 423 -35.47 -9.11 4.81
CA GLU A 423 -34.57 -9.73 5.78
C GLU A 423 -34.31 -8.79 6.95
N LYS A 424 -34.29 -9.36 8.16
CA LYS A 424 -34.04 -8.62 9.41
C LYS A 424 -32.69 -8.94 10.03
N ASP A 425 -32.06 -10.04 9.61
CA ASP A 425 -30.71 -10.40 10.04
C ASP A 425 -29.67 -9.51 9.31
N PRO A 426 -28.97 -8.63 10.02
CA PRO A 426 -27.97 -7.75 9.39
C PRO A 426 -26.87 -8.50 8.61
N ALA A 427 -26.53 -9.71 9.08
CA ALA A 427 -25.48 -10.52 8.44
C ALA A 427 -25.87 -11.02 7.04
N LYS A 428 -27.18 -11.08 6.77
CA LYS A 428 -27.74 -11.51 5.50
C LYS A 428 -28.22 -10.34 4.63
N SER A 429 -28.24 -9.14 5.19
CA SER A 429 -28.82 -7.95 4.55
C SER A 429 -27.75 -7.07 3.93
N GLU A 430 -28.06 -6.49 2.77
CA GLU A 430 -27.18 -5.63 2.00
C GLU A 430 -27.83 -4.28 1.72
N LEU A 431 -27.07 -3.18 1.84
CA LEU A 431 -27.51 -1.84 1.48
C LEU A 431 -26.68 -1.31 0.30
N PHE A 432 -27.34 -1.04 -0.83
CA PHE A 432 -26.73 -0.32 -1.94
C PHE A 432 -26.99 1.18 -1.80
N ILE A 433 -25.93 1.96 -1.70
CA ILE A 433 -25.96 3.43 -1.74
C ILE A 433 -25.69 3.82 -3.17
N VAL A 434 -26.72 4.39 -3.84
CA VAL A 434 -26.70 4.60 -5.29
C VAL A 434 -26.76 6.09 -5.60
N GLU A 435 -25.99 6.52 -6.59
CA GLU A 435 -26.00 7.88 -7.09
C GLU A 435 -27.26 8.18 -7.90
N GLY A 436 -28.01 9.18 -7.47
CA GLY A 436 -29.15 9.73 -8.19
C GLY A 436 -30.43 8.87 -8.20
N ASP A 437 -31.52 9.50 -8.59
CA ASP A 437 -32.84 8.85 -8.65
C ASP A 437 -32.98 7.92 -9.88
N SER A 438 -32.25 8.16 -10.98
CA SER A 438 -32.28 7.35 -12.19
C SER A 438 -31.68 5.97 -11.95
N ALA A 439 -30.43 5.91 -11.55
CA ALA A 439 -29.77 4.66 -11.22
C ALA A 439 -30.43 3.97 -10.02
N GLY A 440 -30.91 4.76 -9.02
CA GLY A 440 -31.72 4.28 -7.92
C GLY A 440 -33.01 3.61 -8.34
N GLY A 441 -33.65 4.11 -9.41
CA GLY A 441 -34.85 3.52 -10.03
C GLY A 441 -34.57 2.14 -10.63
N SER A 442 -33.55 2.04 -11.46
CA SER A 442 -33.10 0.77 -12.05
C SER A 442 -32.68 -0.24 -10.98
N ALA A 443 -31.92 0.19 -9.96
CA ALA A 443 -31.50 -0.67 -8.87
C ALA A 443 -32.69 -1.18 -8.02
N LYS A 444 -33.67 -0.32 -7.72
CA LYS A 444 -34.90 -0.71 -6.99
C LYS A 444 -35.70 -1.76 -7.72
N GLN A 445 -35.76 -1.70 -9.06
CA GLN A 445 -36.49 -2.66 -9.88
C GLN A 445 -35.69 -3.95 -10.05
N GLY A 446 -34.36 -3.88 -10.25
CA GLY A 446 -33.51 -5.01 -10.52
C GLY A 446 -33.09 -5.83 -9.28
N ARG A 447 -33.14 -5.26 -8.06
CA ARG A 447 -32.64 -5.89 -6.84
C ARG A 447 -33.44 -7.12 -6.39
N ASN A 448 -32.80 -7.98 -5.59
CA ASN A 448 -33.53 -8.97 -4.82
C ASN A 448 -34.13 -8.31 -3.55
N ARG A 449 -35.47 -8.20 -3.50
CA ARG A 449 -36.19 -7.55 -2.40
C ARG A 449 -36.09 -8.28 -1.06
N GLU A 450 -35.70 -9.54 -1.08
CA GLU A 450 -35.59 -10.35 0.11
C GLU A 450 -34.47 -9.80 1.02
N PHE A 451 -33.26 -9.59 0.48
CA PHE A 451 -32.09 -9.23 1.29
C PHE A 451 -31.35 -7.96 0.83
N GLN A 452 -31.72 -7.35 -0.30
CA GLN A 452 -31.08 -6.14 -0.83
C GLN A 452 -31.94 -4.91 -0.62
N ALA A 453 -31.39 -3.92 0.08
CA ALA A 453 -31.95 -2.57 0.21
C ALA A 453 -31.23 -1.61 -0.73
N VAL A 454 -31.93 -0.56 -1.18
CA VAL A 454 -31.37 0.49 -2.05
C VAL A 454 -31.72 1.86 -1.51
N LEU A 455 -30.69 2.69 -1.32
CA LEU A 455 -30.77 4.07 -0.91
C LEU A 455 -30.22 4.99 -2.01
N PRO A 456 -31.05 5.69 -2.79
CA PRO A 456 -30.58 6.70 -3.73
C PRO A 456 -30.21 7.99 -2.99
N LEU A 457 -29.03 8.54 -3.32
CA LEU A 457 -28.58 9.85 -2.85
C LEU A 457 -28.68 10.87 -3.98
N ARG A 458 -29.17 12.07 -3.68
CA ARG A 458 -29.29 13.15 -4.67
C ARG A 458 -28.02 14.00 -4.70
N GLY A 459 -27.13 13.67 -5.63
CA GLY A 459 -25.90 14.44 -5.87
C GLY A 459 -24.88 14.33 -4.72
N LYS A 460 -23.97 15.27 -4.68
CA LYS A 460 -22.85 15.32 -3.74
C LYS A 460 -23.34 15.52 -2.31
N ILE A 461 -22.89 14.67 -1.39
CA ILE A 461 -23.18 14.84 0.04
C ILE A 461 -22.27 15.92 0.64
N LEU A 462 -22.59 16.36 1.85
CA LEU A 462 -21.77 17.30 2.60
C LEU A 462 -20.37 16.71 2.81
N ASN A 463 -19.33 17.51 2.52
CA ASN A 463 -17.96 17.17 2.87
C ASN A 463 -17.78 17.24 4.39
N VAL A 464 -17.71 16.09 5.05
CA VAL A 464 -17.59 15.97 6.51
C VAL A 464 -16.19 16.30 7.03
N GLU A 465 -15.17 16.33 6.17
CA GLU A 465 -13.83 16.78 6.53
C GLU A 465 -13.84 18.24 7.00
N ARG A 466 -14.71 19.05 6.41
CA ARG A 466 -14.84 20.48 6.67
C ARG A 466 -16.05 20.85 7.53
N ALA A 467 -16.80 19.87 8.00
CA ALA A 467 -18.09 20.13 8.62
C ALA A 467 -18.09 19.74 10.10
N ARG A 468 -18.49 20.68 10.94
CA ARG A 468 -18.79 20.42 12.34
C ARG A 468 -20.01 19.51 12.48
N MET A 469 -20.09 18.81 13.61
CA MET A 469 -21.16 17.85 13.92
C MET A 469 -22.57 18.45 13.78
N ASP A 470 -22.79 19.69 14.20
CA ASP A 470 -24.08 20.37 14.09
C ASP A 470 -24.51 20.57 12.62
N LYS A 471 -23.56 20.93 11.73
CA LYS A 471 -23.81 21.05 10.28
C LYS A 471 -24.06 19.69 9.63
N MET A 472 -23.31 18.66 10.05
CA MET A 472 -23.51 17.29 9.53
C MET A 472 -24.94 16.83 9.82
N LEU A 473 -25.42 17.01 11.05
CA LEU A 473 -26.77 16.61 11.44
C LEU A 473 -27.88 17.42 10.79
N SER A 474 -27.61 18.65 10.37
CA SER A 474 -28.55 19.48 9.61
C SER A 474 -28.64 19.08 8.13
N SER A 475 -27.72 18.27 7.63
CA SER A 475 -27.75 17.76 6.26
C SER A 475 -28.76 16.64 6.10
N GLU A 476 -29.76 16.83 5.24
CA GLU A 476 -30.80 15.85 4.95
C GLU A 476 -30.22 14.50 4.46
N GLN A 477 -29.16 14.55 3.64
CA GLN A 477 -28.54 13.37 3.07
C GLN A 477 -27.76 12.58 4.14
N ILE A 478 -27.00 13.27 4.99
CA ILE A 478 -26.29 12.66 6.13
C ILE A 478 -27.31 12.06 7.12
N GLY A 479 -28.37 12.80 7.46
CA GLY A 479 -29.43 12.30 8.31
C GLY A 479 -30.13 11.06 7.73
N THR A 480 -30.33 11.02 6.43
CA THR A 480 -30.89 9.87 5.71
C THR A 480 -29.97 8.65 5.79
N LEU A 481 -28.66 8.81 5.60
CA LEU A 481 -27.68 7.75 5.75
C LEU A 481 -27.68 7.17 7.16
N ILE A 482 -27.59 8.03 8.18
CA ILE A 482 -27.59 7.62 9.59
C ILE A 482 -28.85 6.83 9.94
N THR A 483 -30.01 7.33 9.51
CA THR A 483 -31.30 6.68 9.77
C THR A 483 -31.41 5.35 9.05
N ALA A 484 -30.95 5.24 7.80
CA ALA A 484 -30.95 4.00 7.03
C ALA A 484 -30.06 2.92 7.69
N LEU A 485 -28.89 3.30 8.18
CA LEU A 485 -27.94 2.40 8.83
C LEU A 485 -28.39 1.99 10.25
N GLY A 486 -29.02 2.90 10.99
CA GLY A 486 -29.54 2.65 12.32
C GLY A 486 -28.54 2.80 13.48
N THR A 487 -27.26 3.12 13.19
CA THR A 487 -26.17 3.09 14.17
C THR A 487 -26.00 4.37 15.00
N GLY A 488 -26.54 5.52 14.57
CA GLY A 488 -26.12 6.83 15.06
C GLY A 488 -24.77 7.25 14.46
N ILE A 489 -24.22 8.38 14.93
CA ILE A 489 -22.88 8.88 14.53
C ILE A 489 -22.14 9.51 15.73
N GLY A 490 -20.81 9.60 15.64
CA GLY A 490 -19.94 10.17 16.66
C GLY A 490 -19.64 9.16 17.77
N THR A 491 -18.68 9.50 18.63
CA THR A 491 -18.13 8.62 19.67
C THR A 491 -19.16 8.19 20.72
N ASP A 492 -20.14 9.04 21.03
CA ASP A 492 -21.11 8.82 22.12
C ASP A 492 -22.34 8.00 21.72
N GLU A 493 -22.73 8.03 20.44
CA GLU A 493 -23.99 7.45 19.99
C GLU A 493 -23.85 6.37 18.94
N PHE A 494 -22.67 6.22 18.35
CA PHE A 494 -22.42 5.16 17.38
C PHE A 494 -22.51 3.79 18.07
N ALA A 495 -23.44 2.99 17.64
CA ALA A 495 -23.66 1.64 18.18
C ALA A 495 -23.69 0.64 17.03
N ILE A 496 -22.56 -0.05 16.81
CA ILE A 496 -22.39 -1.02 15.73
C ILE A 496 -23.42 -2.18 15.84
N ASP A 497 -23.81 -2.56 17.05
CA ASP A 497 -24.80 -3.63 17.29
C ASP A 497 -26.20 -3.28 16.78
N LYS A 498 -26.46 -2.01 16.49
CA LYS A 498 -27.73 -1.54 15.88
C LYS A 498 -27.68 -1.46 14.35
N LEU A 499 -26.54 -1.82 13.77
CA LEU A 499 -26.37 -1.80 12.32
C LEU A 499 -27.38 -2.75 11.65
N ARG A 500 -28.01 -2.25 10.58
CA ARG A 500 -29.06 -3.00 9.89
C ARG A 500 -28.56 -3.83 8.72
N TYR A 501 -27.34 -3.57 8.24
CA TYR A 501 -26.75 -4.23 7.08
C TYR A 501 -25.25 -4.46 7.29
N HIS A 502 -24.80 -5.73 7.23
CA HIS A 502 -23.37 -6.04 7.31
C HIS A 502 -22.64 -5.96 5.97
N LYS A 503 -23.37 -5.61 4.89
CA LYS A 503 -22.78 -5.23 3.61
C LYS A 503 -23.35 -3.89 3.17
N ILE A 504 -22.51 -2.87 3.22
CA ILE A 504 -22.82 -1.52 2.76
C ILE A 504 -22.03 -1.31 1.49
N ILE A 505 -22.72 -1.15 0.36
CA ILE A 505 -22.10 -1.18 -0.97
C ILE A 505 -22.31 0.20 -1.62
N ILE A 506 -21.21 0.90 -1.84
CA ILE A 506 -21.20 2.17 -2.59
C ILE A 506 -21.23 1.83 -4.08
N MET A 507 -22.23 2.36 -4.78
CA MET A 507 -22.43 2.16 -6.20
C MET A 507 -22.65 3.51 -6.90
N THR A 508 -21.58 4.06 -7.47
CA THR A 508 -21.53 5.36 -8.14
C THR A 508 -21.22 5.18 -9.62
N ASP A 509 -21.52 6.20 -10.42
CA ASP A 509 -21.18 6.25 -11.83
C ASP A 509 -19.68 6.20 -12.06
N ALA A 510 -19.26 5.75 -13.25
CA ALA A 510 -17.86 5.64 -13.65
C ALA A 510 -17.36 6.94 -14.30
N ASP A 511 -17.78 8.08 -13.79
CA ASP A 511 -17.38 9.40 -14.23
C ASP A 511 -16.74 10.23 -13.11
N VAL A 512 -16.34 11.46 -13.39
CA VAL A 512 -15.68 12.35 -12.43
C VAL A 512 -16.59 12.74 -11.25
N ASP A 513 -17.88 12.88 -11.46
CA ASP A 513 -18.84 13.20 -10.40
C ASP A 513 -19.09 12.01 -9.49
N GLY A 514 -19.24 10.81 -10.06
CA GLY A 514 -19.36 9.57 -9.30
C GLY A 514 -18.10 9.26 -8.48
N ALA A 515 -16.90 9.52 -9.03
CA ALA A 515 -15.65 9.40 -8.28
C ALA A 515 -15.61 10.37 -7.09
N HIS A 516 -16.10 11.61 -7.26
CA HIS A 516 -16.17 12.59 -6.18
C HIS A 516 -17.22 12.19 -5.11
N ILE A 517 -18.39 11.70 -5.50
CA ILE A 517 -19.41 11.21 -4.56
C ILE A 517 -18.88 10.01 -3.76
N ARG A 518 -18.18 9.08 -4.41
CA ARG A 518 -17.52 7.97 -3.76
C ARG A 518 -16.49 8.44 -2.72
N THR A 519 -15.67 9.42 -3.06
CA THR A 519 -14.69 9.99 -2.13
C THR A 519 -15.37 10.65 -0.94
N LEU A 520 -16.46 11.40 -1.14
CA LEU A 520 -17.25 12.01 -0.05
C LEU A 520 -17.84 10.95 0.89
N LEU A 521 -18.38 9.85 0.33
CA LEU A 521 -18.92 8.74 1.11
C LEU A 521 -17.82 8.02 1.89
N LEU A 522 -16.68 7.75 1.26
CA LEU A 522 -15.51 7.17 1.96
C LEU A 522 -15.04 8.07 3.10
N THR A 523 -14.96 9.39 2.87
CA THR A 523 -14.63 10.37 3.92
C THR A 523 -15.64 10.29 5.08
N PHE A 524 -16.94 10.23 4.77
CA PHE A 524 -17.99 10.10 5.78
C PHE A 524 -17.84 8.84 6.62
N PHE A 525 -17.69 7.66 5.99
CA PHE A 525 -17.54 6.40 6.71
C PHE A 525 -16.25 6.36 7.50
N TYR A 526 -15.15 6.81 6.93
CA TYR A 526 -13.85 6.85 7.60
C TYR A 526 -13.85 7.76 8.84
N ARG A 527 -14.43 8.97 8.74
CA ARG A 527 -14.42 9.95 9.84
C ARG A 527 -15.47 9.69 10.89
N GLN A 528 -16.64 9.18 10.51
CA GLN A 528 -17.80 9.10 11.40
C GLN A 528 -18.20 7.68 11.82
N MET A 529 -17.82 6.67 11.07
CA MET A 529 -18.24 5.28 11.26
C MET A 529 -17.11 4.30 10.96
N ARG A 530 -15.91 4.58 11.43
CA ARG A 530 -14.71 3.82 11.11
C ARG A 530 -14.84 2.33 11.41
N GLU A 531 -15.49 1.97 12.49
CA GLU A 531 -15.70 0.56 12.89
C GLU A 531 -16.39 -0.28 11.80
N LEU A 532 -17.17 0.34 10.89
CA LEU A 532 -17.74 -0.35 9.73
C LEU A 532 -16.65 -0.81 8.75
N ILE A 533 -15.59 -0.03 8.60
CA ILE A 533 -14.45 -0.36 7.74
C ILE A 533 -13.61 -1.44 8.44
N ASP A 534 -13.31 -1.26 9.71
CA ASP A 534 -12.48 -2.18 10.50
C ASP A 534 -13.11 -3.57 10.60
N ARG A 535 -14.45 -3.66 10.61
CA ARG A 535 -15.20 -4.94 10.56
C ARG A 535 -15.41 -5.47 9.13
N GLY A 536 -14.95 -4.75 8.11
CA GLY A 536 -15.07 -5.17 6.72
C GLY A 536 -16.50 -5.13 6.15
N TYR A 537 -17.36 -4.23 6.64
CA TYR A 537 -18.74 -4.10 6.19
C TYR A 537 -18.94 -3.12 5.02
N LEU A 538 -17.91 -2.35 4.65
CA LEU A 538 -17.97 -1.38 3.56
C LEU A 538 -17.36 -1.93 2.28
N TYR A 539 -18.11 -1.80 1.19
CA TYR A 539 -17.73 -2.29 -0.14
C TYR A 539 -17.95 -1.23 -1.21
N ILE A 540 -17.24 -1.35 -2.32
CA ILE A 540 -17.45 -0.58 -3.55
C ILE A 540 -17.85 -1.56 -4.64
N ALA A 541 -19.02 -1.35 -5.26
CA ALA A 541 -19.46 -2.12 -6.41
C ALA A 541 -18.56 -1.82 -7.62
N GLN A 542 -18.32 -2.85 -8.43
CA GLN A 542 -17.60 -2.75 -9.70
C GLN A 542 -18.57 -3.10 -10.85
N PRO A 543 -19.44 -2.17 -11.28
CA PRO A 543 -20.24 -2.39 -12.47
C PRO A 543 -19.33 -2.51 -13.71
N PRO A 544 -19.77 -3.20 -14.78
CA PRO A 544 -18.98 -3.34 -15.98
C PRO A 544 -18.81 -1.98 -16.69
N LEU A 545 -17.61 -1.72 -17.19
CA LEU A 545 -17.31 -0.54 -17.98
C LEU A 545 -17.71 -0.71 -19.46
N TYR A 546 -17.73 -1.95 -19.96
CA TYR A 546 -17.96 -2.23 -21.37
C TYR A 546 -19.06 -3.25 -21.57
N LYS A 547 -19.86 -3.02 -22.63
CA LYS A 547 -20.72 -4.02 -23.25
C LYS A 547 -20.22 -4.27 -24.66
N ILE A 548 -20.02 -5.53 -24.98
CA ILE A 548 -19.62 -5.99 -26.30
C ILE A 548 -20.77 -6.74 -26.93
N ALA A 549 -21.04 -6.44 -28.19
CA ALA A 549 -21.98 -7.21 -29.01
C ALA A 549 -21.29 -7.69 -30.29
N ARG A 550 -21.39 -9.00 -30.57
CA ARG A 550 -20.92 -9.64 -31.80
C ARG A 550 -22.01 -10.54 -32.34
N GLY A 551 -22.65 -10.12 -33.42
CA GLY A 551 -23.83 -10.78 -33.96
C GLY A 551 -24.98 -10.79 -32.94
N LYS A 552 -25.40 -11.98 -32.47
CA LYS A 552 -26.43 -12.13 -31.44
C LYS A 552 -25.90 -12.32 -30.02
N SER A 553 -24.59 -12.39 -29.85
CA SER A 553 -23.96 -12.58 -28.54
C SER A 553 -23.65 -11.22 -27.92
N GLU A 554 -24.02 -11.05 -26.68
CA GLU A 554 -23.70 -9.87 -25.85
C GLU A 554 -22.92 -10.32 -24.62
N GLN A 555 -21.91 -9.56 -24.23
CA GLN A 555 -21.11 -9.82 -23.04
C GLN A 555 -20.76 -8.51 -22.34
N TYR A 556 -20.72 -8.55 -21.01
CA TYR A 556 -20.30 -7.43 -20.18
C TYR A 556 -18.86 -7.64 -19.70
N LEU A 557 -18.04 -6.60 -19.78
CA LEU A 557 -16.65 -6.64 -19.36
C LEU A 557 -16.40 -5.54 -18.32
N LYS A 558 -15.73 -5.92 -17.23
CA LYS A 558 -15.60 -5.05 -16.08
C LYS A 558 -14.59 -3.92 -16.27
N ASP A 559 -13.50 -4.17 -17.00
CA ASP A 559 -12.37 -3.26 -17.12
C ASP A 559 -11.66 -3.38 -18.47
N GLU A 560 -10.64 -2.55 -18.69
CA GLU A 560 -9.81 -2.54 -19.90
C GLU A 560 -9.09 -3.88 -20.11
N ARG A 561 -8.64 -4.52 -19.04
CA ARG A 561 -7.96 -5.82 -19.12
C ARG A 561 -8.87 -6.90 -19.68
N ALA A 562 -10.10 -6.97 -19.15
CA ALA A 562 -11.10 -7.90 -19.66
C ALA A 562 -11.45 -7.63 -21.13
N LEU A 563 -11.45 -6.35 -21.55
CA LEU A 563 -11.60 -5.97 -22.95
C LEU A 563 -10.43 -6.45 -23.79
N GLU A 564 -9.19 -6.26 -23.35
CA GLU A 564 -8.00 -6.77 -24.05
C GLU A 564 -8.05 -8.30 -24.18
N ASP A 565 -8.38 -9.02 -23.09
CA ASP A 565 -8.51 -10.47 -23.09
C ASP A 565 -9.53 -10.95 -24.13
N TYR A 566 -10.70 -10.31 -24.19
CA TYR A 566 -11.74 -10.62 -25.18
C TYR A 566 -11.25 -10.33 -26.62
N LEU A 567 -10.56 -9.21 -26.84
CA LEU A 567 -10.03 -8.85 -28.16
C LEU A 567 -8.92 -9.79 -28.62
N ILE A 568 -8.10 -10.28 -27.69
CA ILE A 568 -7.08 -11.31 -27.98
C ILE A 568 -7.78 -12.62 -28.37
N ASP A 569 -8.74 -13.10 -27.58
CA ASP A 569 -9.47 -14.33 -27.86
C ASP A 569 -10.12 -14.31 -29.23
N THR A 570 -10.84 -13.22 -29.53
CA THR A 570 -11.51 -13.02 -30.80
C THR A 570 -10.52 -12.81 -31.96
N GLY A 571 -9.41 -12.12 -31.70
CA GLY A 571 -8.38 -11.86 -32.70
C GLY A 571 -7.60 -13.11 -33.09
N LEU A 572 -7.49 -14.08 -32.19
CA LEU A 572 -6.82 -15.36 -32.43
C LEU A 572 -7.69 -16.39 -33.20
N GLU A 573 -9.01 -16.15 -33.30
CA GLU A 573 -9.88 -17.02 -34.08
C GLU A 573 -9.44 -17.06 -35.55
N GLU A 574 -9.19 -18.26 -36.08
CA GLU A 574 -8.74 -18.49 -37.46
C GLU A 574 -7.46 -17.70 -37.85
N THR A 575 -6.63 -17.38 -36.86
CA THR A 575 -5.40 -16.60 -37.05
C THR A 575 -4.16 -17.49 -36.90
N THR A 576 -3.21 -17.29 -37.82
CA THR A 576 -1.92 -17.96 -37.80
C THR A 576 -0.79 -16.95 -38.00
N LEU A 577 0.35 -17.18 -37.37
CA LEU A 577 1.57 -16.40 -37.55
C LEU A 577 2.59 -17.25 -38.26
N ARG A 578 2.93 -16.90 -39.49
CA ARG A 578 4.00 -17.51 -40.28
C ARG A 578 5.31 -16.79 -39.99
N LEU A 579 6.27 -17.49 -39.44
CA LEU A 579 7.58 -16.98 -39.13
C LEU A 579 8.43 -16.81 -40.38
N SER A 580 9.51 -16.02 -40.30
CA SER A 580 10.49 -15.89 -41.39
C SER A 580 11.23 -17.20 -41.72
N SER A 581 11.21 -18.19 -40.80
CA SER A 581 11.70 -19.55 -41.02
C SER A 581 10.76 -20.42 -41.88
N GLY A 582 9.51 -20.01 -42.09
CA GLY A 582 8.45 -20.79 -42.70
C GLY A 582 7.60 -21.59 -41.72
N GLU A 583 7.96 -21.65 -40.48
CA GLU A 583 7.17 -22.25 -39.39
C GLU A 583 5.88 -21.46 -39.18
N VAL A 584 4.80 -22.14 -38.76
CA VAL A 584 3.49 -21.52 -38.52
C VAL A 584 3.06 -21.78 -37.09
N LEU A 585 2.87 -20.69 -36.33
CA LEU A 585 2.31 -20.70 -35.00
C LEU A 585 0.80 -20.47 -35.03
N ALA A 586 0.05 -21.25 -34.24
CA ALA A 586 -1.41 -21.14 -34.13
C ALA A 586 -1.89 -21.60 -32.74
N GLY A 587 -3.15 -21.34 -32.40
CA GLY A 587 -3.78 -21.81 -31.18
C GLY A 587 -3.03 -21.36 -29.92
N ASN A 588 -2.72 -22.30 -29.03
CA ASN A 588 -2.13 -21.99 -27.73
C ASN A 588 -0.71 -21.39 -27.81
N ASP A 589 0.10 -21.80 -28.79
CA ASP A 589 1.46 -21.25 -28.96
C ASP A 589 1.42 -19.79 -29.38
N LEU A 590 0.53 -19.45 -30.34
CA LEU A 590 0.32 -18.08 -30.73
C LEU A 590 -0.29 -17.26 -29.59
N ARG A 591 -1.21 -17.84 -28.81
CA ARG A 591 -1.81 -17.19 -27.62
C ARG A 591 -0.74 -16.81 -26.61
N LYS A 592 0.12 -17.74 -26.23
CA LYS A 592 1.23 -17.50 -25.31
C LYS A 592 2.11 -16.34 -25.80
N LEU A 593 2.48 -16.35 -27.07
CA LEU A 593 3.30 -15.30 -27.67
C LEU A 593 2.60 -13.93 -27.61
N VAL A 594 1.28 -13.86 -27.82
CA VAL A 594 0.50 -12.61 -27.71
C VAL A 594 0.43 -12.12 -26.26
N GLU A 595 0.30 -13.02 -25.28
CA GLU A 595 0.34 -12.69 -23.86
C GLU A 595 1.73 -12.13 -23.44
N ASP A 596 2.80 -12.79 -23.89
CA ASP A 596 4.17 -12.29 -23.69
C ASP A 596 4.35 -10.92 -24.34
N SER A 597 3.80 -10.71 -25.54
CA SER A 597 3.80 -9.43 -26.26
C SER A 597 3.05 -8.33 -25.50
N ARG A 598 1.94 -8.67 -24.84
CA ARG A 598 1.21 -7.73 -23.95
C ARG A 598 2.07 -7.31 -22.77
N GLN A 599 2.75 -8.25 -22.12
CA GLN A 599 3.65 -7.94 -21.01
C GLN A 599 4.79 -7.03 -21.45
N ILE A 600 5.44 -7.34 -22.58
CA ILE A 600 6.51 -6.51 -23.15
C ILE A 600 6.01 -5.10 -23.46
N ARG A 601 4.83 -4.96 -24.10
CA ARG A 601 4.23 -3.65 -24.36
C ARG A 601 4.01 -2.85 -23.08
N ASN A 602 3.54 -3.50 -22.01
CA ASN A 602 3.29 -2.85 -20.73
C ASN A 602 4.61 -2.41 -20.07
N LEU A 603 5.66 -3.23 -20.10
CA LEU A 603 6.99 -2.85 -19.64
C LEU A 603 7.54 -1.64 -20.43
N LEU A 604 7.42 -1.67 -21.75
CA LEU A 604 7.86 -0.55 -22.61
C LEU A 604 7.07 0.74 -22.34
N ARG A 605 5.77 0.65 -22.02
CA ARG A 605 4.95 1.80 -21.64
C ARG A 605 5.34 2.40 -20.30
N GLY A 606 5.81 1.58 -19.36
CA GLY A 606 6.30 2.00 -18.04
C GLY A 606 7.66 2.70 -18.08
N LEU A 607 8.42 2.57 -19.15
CA LEU A 607 9.73 3.22 -19.27
C LEU A 607 9.61 4.74 -19.25
N HIS A 608 10.58 5.39 -18.63
CA HIS A 608 10.70 6.85 -18.64
C HIS A 608 10.68 7.41 -20.07
N SER A 609 10.02 8.55 -20.26
CA SER A 609 9.78 9.17 -21.59
C SER A 609 11.03 9.50 -22.40
N ARG A 610 12.20 9.60 -21.76
CA ARG A 610 13.48 9.82 -22.46
C ARG A 610 13.91 8.66 -23.33
N TYR A 611 13.38 7.44 -23.09
CA TYR A 611 13.74 6.26 -23.86
C TYR A 611 12.78 6.06 -25.03
N ASN A 612 13.34 5.90 -26.23
CA ASN A 612 12.57 5.55 -27.40
C ASN A 612 12.15 4.08 -27.31
N ARG A 613 10.85 3.83 -27.09
CA ARG A 613 10.28 2.50 -26.87
C ARG A 613 10.54 1.53 -28.01
N GLN A 614 10.55 2.03 -29.26
CA GLN A 614 10.81 1.22 -30.45
C GLN A 614 12.27 0.74 -30.47
N VAL A 615 13.21 1.60 -30.11
CA VAL A 615 14.63 1.24 -30.00
C VAL A 615 14.83 0.22 -28.89
N VAL A 616 14.21 0.40 -27.73
CA VAL A 616 14.27 -0.56 -26.62
C VAL A 616 13.66 -1.91 -27.01
N GLU A 617 12.53 -1.94 -27.71
CA GLU A 617 11.91 -3.17 -28.22
C GLU A 617 12.86 -3.95 -29.14
N GLN A 618 13.47 -3.27 -30.10
CA GLN A 618 14.39 -3.93 -31.01
C GLN A 618 15.69 -4.38 -30.35
N ALA A 619 16.15 -3.65 -29.34
CA ALA A 619 17.26 -4.04 -28.47
C ALA A 619 16.92 -5.28 -27.65
N ALA A 620 15.69 -5.37 -27.08
CA ALA A 620 15.21 -6.55 -26.36
C ALA A 620 15.19 -7.80 -27.25
N ILE A 621 14.67 -7.70 -28.46
CA ILE A 621 14.66 -8.81 -29.42
C ILE A 621 16.10 -9.31 -29.68
N MET A 622 17.08 -8.41 -29.74
CA MET A 622 18.48 -8.75 -29.99
C MET A 622 19.24 -9.19 -28.74
N SER A 623 18.58 -9.23 -27.56
CA SER A 623 19.18 -9.56 -26.25
C SER A 623 20.37 -8.64 -25.87
N VAL A 624 20.34 -7.38 -26.28
CA VAL A 624 21.40 -6.42 -25.95
C VAL A 624 21.11 -5.67 -24.64
N LEU A 625 19.94 -5.88 -24.06
CA LEU A 625 19.61 -5.38 -22.72
C LEU A 625 20.25 -6.24 -21.63
N ASN A 626 20.95 -7.29 -22.00
CA ASN A 626 21.68 -8.19 -21.10
C ASN A 626 22.97 -7.53 -20.62
N ARG A 627 23.19 -7.59 -19.31
CA ARG A 627 24.37 -7.03 -18.66
C ARG A 627 25.69 -7.66 -19.13
N GLU A 628 25.65 -8.95 -19.52
CA GLU A 628 26.82 -9.67 -20.03
C GLU A 628 27.27 -9.15 -21.40
N ILE A 629 26.33 -8.80 -22.28
CA ILE A 629 26.63 -8.21 -23.59
C ILE A 629 27.18 -6.81 -23.43
N PHE A 630 26.62 -6.03 -22.49
CA PHE A 630 27.13 -4.71 -22.16
C PHE A 630 28.59 -4.75 -21.61
N GLY A 631 28.89 -5.77 -20.84
CA GLY A 631 30.25 -6.04 -20.31
C GLY A 631 31.24 -6.60 -21.33
N ASP A 632 30.78 -6.98 -22.55
CA ASP A 632 31.61 -7.48 -23.66
C ASP A 632 31.58 -6.49 -24.83
N PRO A 633 32.53 -5.55 -24.94
CA PRO A 633 32.56 -4.52 -25.98
C PRO A 633 32.52 -5.08 -27.41
N GLN A 634 33.09 -6.28 -27.64
CA GLN A 634 33.10 -6.86 -28.99
C GLN A 634 31.69 -7.33 -29.38
N LYS A 635 30.97 -7.98 -28.51
CA LYS A 635 29.58 -8.39 -28.76
C LYS A 635 28.66 -7.17 -28.88
N ALA A 636 28.84 -6.18 -27.99
CA ALA A 636 28.07 -4.95 -28.03
C ALA A 636 28.21 -4.21 -29.34
N VAL A 637 29.45 -3.96 -29.82
CA VAL A 637 29.73 -3.32 -31.11
C VAL A 637 29.17 -4.13 -32.26
N ALA A 638 29.28 -5.47 -32.24
CA ALA A 638 28.73 -6.34 -33.25
C ALA A 638 27.21 -6.27 -33.36
N ALA A 639 26.49 -6.03 -32.28
CA ALA A 639 25.02 -5.95 -32.27
C ALA A 639 24.47 -4.65 -32.88
N VAL A 640 25.24 -3.55 -32.85
CA VAL A 640 24.80 -2.21 -33.28
C VAL A 640 24.25 -2.19 -34.71
N PRO A 641 24.94 -2.71 -35.74
CA PRO A 641 24.46 -2.65 -37.14
C PRO A 641 23.17 -3.50 -37.33
N TYR A 642 22.97 -4.54 -36.52
CA TYR A 642 21.76 -5.35 -36.62
C TYR A 642 20.56 -4.60 -36.05
N ILE A 643 20.72 -3.89 -34.95
CA ILE A 643 19.64 -3.06 -34.36
C ILE A 643 19.31 -1.91 -35.33
N ALA A 644 20.30 -1.21 -35.87
CA ALA A 644 20.10 -0.12 -36.81
C ALA A 644 19.32 -0.60 -38.06
N LYS A 645 19.67 -1.77 -38.60
CA LYS A 645 18.96 -2.39 -39.73
C LYS A 645 17.51 -2.77 -39.39
N ARG A 646 17.26 -3.21 -38.15
CA ARG A 646 15.90 -3.52 -37.66
C ARG A 646 15.06 -2.24 -37.55
N LEU A 647 15.64 -1.16 -37.04
CA LEU A 647 14.98 0.14 -36.92
C LEU A 647 14.65 0.71 -38.33
N ASP A 648 15.55 0.57 -39.30
CA ASP A 648 15.29 0.97 -40.65
C ASP A 648 14.16 0.15 -41.32
N ALA A 649 14.04 -1.14 -41.00
CA ALA A 649 12.95 -1.96 -41.53
C ALA A 649 11.57 -1.56 -40.99
N LEU A 650 11.54 -0.90 -39.84
CA LEU A 650 10.32 -0.36 -39.24
C LEU A 650 9.99 1.06 -39.70
N SER A 651 10.96 1.74 -40.28
CA SER A 651 10.85 3.13 -40.72
C SER A 651 10.31 3.22 -42.16
N GLU A 652 9.51 4.26 -42.40
CA GLU A 652 9.15 4.60 -43.77
C GLU A 652 10.41 4.88 -44.63
N GLU A 653 10.35 4.65 -45.94
CA GLU A 653 11.51 4.75 -46.83
C GLU A 653 12.23 6.09 -46.70
N THR A 654 11.48 7.17 -46.52
CA THR A 654 11.98 8.54 -46.36
C THR A 654 12.57 8.85 -45.00
N GLU A 655 12.34 7.98 -44.00
CA GLU A 655 12.78 8.17 -42.61
C GLU A 655 13.84 7.16 -42.17
N ARG A 656 14.37 6.36 -43.11
CA ARG A 656 15.48 5.43 -42.88
C ARG A 656 16.79 6.19 -42.72
N GLY A 657 17.79 5.49 -42.21
CA GLY A 657 19.14 6.01 -42.02
C GLY A 657 19.61 5.95 -40.56
N TRP A 658 19.10 5.01 -39.80
CA TRP A 658 19.57 4.77 -38.45
C TRP A 658 21.03 4.34 -38.43
N GLN A 659 21.82 5.05 -37.67
CA GLN A 659 23.22 4.74 -37.38
C GLN A 659 23.37 4.55 -35.89
N GLY A 660 24.19 3.58 -35.49
CA GLY A 660 24.40 3.28 -34.10
C GLY A 660 25.88 3.26 -33.73
N ARG A 661 26.18 3.49 -32.48
CA ARG A 661 27.50 3.26 -31.87
C ARG A 661 27.37 2.75 -30.47
N PHE A 662 28.39 2.02 -30.03
CA PHE A 662 28.54 1.61 -28.64
C PHE A 662 29.76 2.32 -28.06
N ALA A 663 29.65 2.85 -26.86
CA ALA A 663 30.74 3.42 -26.09
C ALA A 663 30.75 2.77 -24.69
N GLU A 664 31.92 2.29 -24.32
CA GLU A 664 32.12 1.69 -22.99
C GLU A 664 31.83 2.74 -21.88
N GLY A 665 30.95 2.42 -20.95
CA GLY A 665 30.48 3.34 -19.92
C GLY A 665 29.25 4.17 -20.29
N ASP A 666 29.01 4.47 -21.56
CA ASP A 666 27.86 5.27 -22.01
C ASP A 666 26.70 4.42 -22.51
N GLY A 667 26.99 3.21 -23.06
CA GLY A 667 25.98 2.31 -23.63
C GLY A 667 25.84 2.43 -25.14
N PHE A 668 24.61 2.19 -25.64
CA PHE A 668 24.29 2.26 -27.06
C PHE A 668 23.65 3.61 -27.39
N LEU A 669 24.10 4.21 -28.50
CA LEU A 669 23.52 5.43 -29.04
C LEU A 669 23.10 5.17 -30.47
N PHE A 670 21.82 5.41 -30.75
CA PHE A 670 21.26 5.33 -32.11
C PHE A 670 20.82 6.72 -32.57
N GLU A 671 21.12 7.09 -33.80
CA GLU A 671 20.77 8.39 -34.34
C GLU A 671 20.35 8.30 -35.81
N ARG A 672 19.44 9.17 -36.23
CA ARG A 672 19.04 9.36 -37.60
C ARG A 672 18.66 10.81 -37.90
N MET A 673 18.59 11.17 -39.17
CA MET A 673 18.08 12.48 -39.60
C MET A 673 16.69 12.32 -40.20
N VAL A 674 15.67 12.95 -39.59
CA VAL A 674 14.30 12.95 -40.09
C VAL A 674 13.89 14.38 -40.39
N ARG A 675 13.61 14.70 -41.67
CA ARG A 675 13.18 16.03 -42.10
C ARG A 675 14.08 17.17 -41.61
N GLY A 676 15.40 16.94 -41.59
CA GLY A 676 16.37 17.92 -41.10
C GLY A 676 16.58 17.99 -39.61
N VAL A 677 15.82 17.20 -38.81
CA VAL A 677 15.98 17.11 -37.37
C VAL A 677 16.73 15.82 -37.01
N LYS A 678 17.71 15.95 -36.11
CA LYS A 678 18.47 14.80 -35.61
C LYS A 678 17.68 14.15 -34.49
N GLU A 679 17.22 12.93 -34.74
CA GLU A 679 16.64 12.06 -33.69
C GLU A 679 17.76 11.25 -33.06
N VAL A 680 17.77 11.21 -31.69
CA VAL A 680 18.78 10.49 -30.91
C VAL A 680 18.06 9.62 -29.87
N ALA A 681 18.46 8.36 -29.81
CA ALA A 681 17.96 7.41 -28.82
C ALA A 681 19.15 6.73 -28.10
N ALA A 682 19.21 6.86 -26.80
CA ALA A 682 20.25 6.26 -25.97
C ALA A 682 19.71 5.09 -25.17
N LEU A 683 20.47 4.00 -25.10
CA LEU A 683 20.33 2.92 -24.15
C LEU A 683 21.51 3.02 -23.19
N ASP A 684 21.35 3.84 -22.18
CA ASP A 684 22.42 4.18 -21.24
C ASP A 684 22.61 3.10 -20.15
N GLN A 685 23.67 3.23 -19.37
CA GLN A 685 23.98 2.30 -18.30
C GLN A 685 22.88 2.19 -17.26
N ALA A 686 22.14 3.27 -17.04
CA ALA A 686 21.03 3.30 -16.09
C ALA A 686 19.87 2.39 -16.55
N LEU A 687 19.49 2.47 -17.84
CA LEU A 687 18.50 1.53 -18.40
C LEU A 687 19.01 0.09 -18.34
N LEU A 688 20.21 -0.16 -18.86
CA LEU A 688 20.78 -1.52 -18.97
C LEU A 688 21.01 -2.18 -17.61
N GLY A 689 21.17 -1.39 -16.54
CA GLY A 689 21.25 -1.87 -15.15
C GLY A 689 19.90 -2.07 -14.47
N SER A 690 18.79 -1.64 -15.08
CA SER A 690 17.46 -1.64 -14.45
C SER A 690 16.80 -3.01 -14.43
N ALA A 691 15.82 -3.18 -13.54
CA ALA A 691 14.94 -4.34 -13.52
C ALA A 691 14.08 -4.42 -14.78
N ASP A 692 13.68 -3.26 -15.36
CA ASP A 692 12.89 -3.20 -16.57
C ASP A 692 13.64 -3.81 -17.76
N ALA A 693 14.91 -3.46 -17.95
CA ALA A 693 15.75 -4.02 -18.99
C ALA A 693 15.94 -5.54 -18.80
N ARG A 694 16.17 -5.99 -17.57
CA ARG A 694 16.31 -7.41 -17.27
C ARG A 694 15.03 -8.18 -17.57
N ARG A 695 13.85 -7.68 -17.13
CA ARG A 695 12.55 -8.30 -17.44
C ARG A 695 12.28 -8.37 -18.93
N LEU A 696 12.67 -7.34 -19.70
CA LEU A 696 12.57 -7.36 -21.15
C LEU A 696 13.51 -8.39 -21.79
N ASP A 697 14.73 -8.54 -21.27
CA ASP A 697 15.71 -9.51 -21.76
C ASP A 697 15.32 -10.97 -21.49
N GLU A 698 14.53 -11.24 -20.41
CA GLU A 698 13.98 -12.57 -20.13
C GLU A 698 13.13 -13.13 -21.29
N PHE A 699 12.50 -12.26 -22.09
CA PHE A 699 11.75 -12.65 -23.29
C PHE A 699 12.65 -12.85 -24.53
N ALA A 700 13.90 -12.41 -24.48
CA ALA A 700 14.77 -12.40 -25.67
C ALA A 700 14.92 -13.79 -26.35
N PRO A 701 15.06 -14.93 -25.63
CA PRO A 701 15.20 -16.23 -26.26
C PRO A 701 13.99 -16.60 -27.16
N GLU A 702 12.78 -16.30 -26.69
CA GLU A 702 11.56 -16.56 -27.47
C GLU A 702 11.38 -15.55 -28.60
N LEU A 703 11.70 -14.28 -28.34
CA LEU A 703 11.63 -13.21 -29.35
C LEU A 703 12.61 -13.46 -30.50
N GLN A 704 13.81 -13.95 -30.24
CA GLN A 704 14.80 -14.29 -31.28
C GLN A 704 14.37 -15.45 -32.16
N LYS A 705 13.63 -16.43 -31.61
CA LYS A 705 13.06 -17.53 -32.42
C LYS A 705 11.98 -17.00 -33.37
N VAL A 706 11.13 -16.08 -32.89
CA VAL A 706 10.00 -15.57 -33.66
C VAL A 706 10.46 -14.47 -34.67
N PHE A 707 11.35 -13.59 -34.23
CA PHE A 707 11.81 -12.41 -34.96
C PHE A 707 13.33 -12.41 -35.21
N PRO A 708 13.93 -13.47 -35.78
CA PRO A 708 15.39 -13.57 -35.90
C PRO A 708 15.93 -12.51 -36.89
N ARG A 709 15.15 -12.11 -37.85
CA ARG A 709 15.54 -11.15 -38.91
C ARG A 709 14.43 -10.14 -39.13
N PRO A 710 14.77 -8.88 -39.49
CA PRO A 710 13.78 -7.86 -39.77
C PRO A 710 13.12 -8.06 -41.14
N THR A 711 13.80 -8.77 -42.07
CA THR A 711 13.36 -9.00 -43.48
C THR A 711 13.73 -10.43 -43.89
N PRO A 712 12.76 -11.25 -44.37
CA PRO A 712 11.34 -10.96 -44.39
C PRO A 712 10.72 -10.94 -42.99
N PRO A 713 9.71 -10.07 -42.74
CA PRO A 713 9.01 -10.05 -41.46
C PRO A 713 8.18 -11.32 -41.24
N ALA A 714 7.77 -11.58 -40.00
CA ALA A 714 6.74 -12.55 -39.72
C ALA A 714 5.39 -12.06 -40.30
N MET A 715 4.54 -12.98 -40.76
CA MET A 715 3.24 -12.62 -41.37
C MET A 715 2.09 -13.15 -40.55
N LEU A 716 1.28 -12.27 -39.98
CA LEU A 716 0.02 -12.63 -39.34
C LEU A 716 -1.05 -12.79 -40.44
N LYS A 717 -1.59 -14.00 -40.56
CA LYS A 717 -2.64 -14.30 -41.51
C LYS A 717 -3.94 -14.60 -40.79
N ARG A 718 -5.00 -13.88 -41.19
CA ARG A 718 -6.37 -14.13 -40.76
C ARG A 718 -7.29 -14.07 -41.97
N LYS A 719 -7.89 -15.20 -42.36
CA LYS A 719 -8.68 -15.32 -43.58
C LYS A 719 -7.84 -14.90 -44.79
N ASP A 720 -8.26 -13.83 -45.51
CA ASP A 720 -7.61 -13.29 -46.69
C ASP A 720 -6.66 -12.11 -46.38
N GLU A 721 -6.55 -11.70 -45.13
CA GLU A 721 -5.69 -10.59 -44.72
C GLU A 721 -4.33 -11.12 -44.26
N GLU A 722 -3.26 -10.51 -44.73
CA GLU A 722 -1.90 -10.74 -44.24
C GLU A 722 -1.29 -9.41 -43.78
N ILE A 723 -0.74 -9.40 -42.55
CA ILE A 723 -0.14 -8.23 -41.89
C ILE A 723 1.30 -8.56 -41.53
N SER A 724 2.23 -7.66 -41.85
CA SER A 724 3.64 -7.78 -41.53
C SER A 724 3.85 -7.47 -40.02
N ILE A 725 4.53 -8.38 -39.33
CA ILE A 725 4.83 -8.26 -37.90
C ILE A 725 6.33 -8.17 -37.70
N HIS A 726 6.78 -7.10 -37.05
CA HIS A 726 8.19 -6.78 -36.87
C HIS A 726 8.69 -6.93 -35.42
N GLY A 727 7.76 -7.11 -34.47
CA GLY A 727 8.08 -7.25 -33.08
C GLY A 727 6.83 -7.53 -32.25
N PRO A 728 6.99 -7.72 -30.95
CA PRO A 728 5.90 -8.10 -30.05
C PRO A 728 4.81 -7.02 -29.96
N VAL A 729 5.15 -5.73 -29.95
CA VAL A 729 4.15 -4.64 -29.89
C VAL A 729 3.26 -4.69 -31.14
N SER A 730 3.85 -4.80 -32.34
CA SER A 730 3.09 -4.90 -33.58
C SER A 730 2.23 -6.17 -33.65
N LEU A 731 2.68 -7.29 -33.08
CA LEU A 731 1.88 -8.51 -32.98
C LEU A 731 0.63 -8.30 -32.10
N PHE A 732 0.83 -7.75 -30.91
CA PHE A 732 -0.28 -7.47 -29.99
C PHE A 732 -1.31 -6.51 -30.63
N GLU A 733 -0.85 -5.43 -31.26
CA GLU A 733 -1.72 -4.45 -31.91
C GLU A 733 -2.48 -5.07 -33.09
N ALA A 734 -1.82 -5.87 -33.93
CA ALA A 734 -2.46 -6.54 -35.05
C ALA A 734 -3.55 -7.55 -34.60
N VAL A 735 -3.28 -8.34 -33.56
CA VAL A 735 -4.24 -9.31 -33.01
C VAL A 735 -5.44 -8.60 -32.40
N THR A 736 -5.21 -7.58 -31.58
CA THR A 736 -6.32 -6.83 -30.93
C THR A 736 -7.13 -6.04 -31.95
N ALA A 737 -6.52 -5.46 -32.98
CA ALA A 737 -7.21 -4.82 -34.11
C ALA A 737 -8.06 -5.83 -34.89
N ALA A 738 -7.53 -7.03 -35.13
CA ALA A 738 -8.27 -8.10 -35.77
C ALA A 738 -9.47 -8.55 -34.92
N GLY A 739 -9.32 -8.63 -33.61
CA GLY A 739 -10.38 -8.95 -32.66
C GLY A 739 -11.48 -7.90 -32.59
N ARG A 740 -11.14 -6.65 -32.84
CA ARG A 740 -12.10 -5.53 -32.86
C ARG A 740 -13.01 -5.50 -34.10
N LYS A 741 -12.65 -6.19 -35.20
CA LYS A 741 -13.46 -6.24 -36.42
C LYS A 741 -14.79 -6.95 -36.20
N GLY A 742 -15.89 -6.25 -36.50
CA GLY A 742 -17.25 -6.78 -36.35
C GLY A 742 -17.79 -6.81 -34.93
N VAL A 743 -17.10 -6.13 -34.00
CA VAL A 743 -17.51 -5.98 -32.62
C VAL A 743 -18.11 -4.59 -32.41
N ALA A 744 -19.34 -4.52 -31.93
CA ALA A 744 -19.92 -3.28 -31.41
C ALA A 744 -19.55 -3.14 -29.93
N LEU A 745 -18.82 -2.06 -29.62
CA LEU A 745 -18.37 -1.75 -28.27
C LEU A 745 -19.18 -0.56 -27.74
N GLN A 746 -19.84 -0.73 -26.61
CA GLN A 746 -20.48 0.33 -25.86
C GLN A 746 -19.76 0.49 -24.52
N ARG A 747 -19.32 1.71 -24.22
CA ARG A 747 -18.78 2.06 -22.91
C ARG A 747 -19.88 2.67 -22.06
N TYR A 748 -20.08 2.15 -20.86
CA TYR A 748 -20.99 2.73 -19.88
C TYR A 748 -20.26 3.82 -19.08
N LYS A 749 -20.84 5.02 -19.04
CA LYS A 749 -20.36 6.13 -18.20
C LYS A 749 -21.14 6.25 -16.91
N GLY A 750 -22.45 5.87 -16.93
CA GLY A 750 -23.30 5.93 -15.77
C GLY A 750 -24.21 4.73 -15.61
N LEU A 751 -24.55 4.42 -14.37
CA LEU A 751 -25.47 3.34 -13.98
C LEU A 751 -26.90 3.58 -14.48
N GLY A 752 -27.25 4.83 -14.69
CA GLY A 752 -28.53 5.23 -15.27
C GLY A 752 -28.73 4.80 -16.74
N GLU A 753 -27.65 4.44 -17.45
CA GLU A 753 -27.69 3.88 -18.79
C GLU A 753 -28.08 2.40 -18.81
N MET A 754 -28.01 1.71 -17.65
CA MET A 754 -28.36 0.31 -17.51
C MET A 754 -29.85 0.15 -17.14
N ASN A 755 -30.52 -0.76 -17.83
CA ASN A 755 -31.84 -1.19 -17.42
C ASN A 755 -31.76 -2.15 -16.19
N PRO A 756 -32.90 -2.41 -15.49
CA PRO A 756 -32.90 -3.23 -14.29
C PRO A 756 -32.33 -4.63 -14.45
N SER A 757 -32.57 -5.29 -15.59
CA SER A 757 -32.04 -6.65 -15.86
C SER A 757 -30.53 -6.62 -16.05
N GLN A 758 -30.01 -5.65 -16.79
CA GLN A 758 -28.56 -5.47 -16.98
C GLN A 758 -27.85 -5.21 -15.66
N LEU A 759 -28.41 -4.35 -14.81
CA LEU A 759 -27.86 -4.03 -13.51
C LEU A 759 -27.89 -5.25 -12.56
N TRP A 760 -28.96 -6.07 -12.64
CA TRP A 760 -29.03 -7.32 -11.90
C TRP A 760 -27.93 -8.27 -12.34
N GLU A 761 -27.86 -8.61 -13.61
CA GLU A 761 -26.94 -9.61 -14.17
C GLU A 761 -25.48 -9.27 -13.96
N THR A 762 -25.14 -7.99 -13.79
CA THR A 762 -23.74 -7.53 -13.74
C THR A 762 -23.27 -7.08 -12.36
N THR A 763 -24.17 -6.53 -11.54
CA THR A 763 -23.76 -5.78 -10.33
C THR A 763 -24.53 -6.19 -9.07
N LEU A 764 -25.79 -6.61 -9.17
CA LEU A 764 -26.61 -6.93 -8.01
C LEU A 764 -26.63 -8.41 -7.69
N ASP A 765 -26.55 -9.31 -8.70
CA ASP A 765 -26.53 -10.75 -8.52
C ASP A 765 -25.26 -11.17 -7.74
N THR A 766 -25.47 -11.83 -6.61
CA THR A 766 -24.37 -12.29 -5.72
C THR A 766 -23.41 -13.26 -6.39
N ASN A 767 -23.88 -13.96 -7.45
CA ASN A 767 -23.06 -14.97 -8.17
C ASN A 767 -22.23 -14.35 -9.30
N ALA A 768 -22.63 -13.17 -9.81
CA ALA A 768 -22.00 -12.56 -10.98
C ALA A 768 -21.19 -11.30 -10.63
N ARG A 769 -21.56 -10.59 -9.56
CA ARG A 769 -20.97 -9.30 -9.18
C ARG A 769 -19.54 -9.39 -8.68
N THR A 770 -18.79 -8.33 -8.92
CA THR A 770 -17.49 -8.07 -8.31
C THR A 770 -17.58 -6.85 -7.40
N MET A 771 -16.97 -6.93 -6.22
CA MET A 771 -16.92 -5.82 -5.26
C MET A 771 -15.50 -5.69 -4.69
N LEU A 772 -15.10 -4.47 -4.35
CA LEU A 772 -13.91 -4.19 -3.56
C LEU A 772 -14.31 -3.99 -2.10
N GLN A 773 -13.70 -4.72 -1.18
CA GLN A 773 -13.84 -4.45 0.25
C GLN A 773 -12.92 -3.29 0.64
N VAL A 774 -13.46 -2.32 1.36
CA VAL A 774 -12.69 -1.17 1.83
C VAL A 774 -11.94 -1.54 3.11
N SER A 775 -10.64 -1.31 3.12
CA SER A 775 -9.79 -1.50 4.30
C SER A 775 -8.84 -0.31 4.46
N VAL A 776 -8.38 -0.08 5.68
CA VAL A 776 -7.36 0.94 6.00
C VAL A 776 -6.15 0.23 6.57
N LYS A 777 -5.03 0.28 5.87
CA LYS A 777 -3.77 -0.31 6.32
C LYS A 777 -3.04 0.63 7.28
N GLU A 778 -2.81 1.89 6.86
CA GLU A 778 -2.15 2.91 7.66
C GLU A 778 -3.10 4.09 7.95
N ILE A 779 -3.21 4.43 9.24
CA ILE A 779 -4.19 5.44 9.70
C ILE A 779 -3.77 6.85 9.28
N ASP A 780 -2.50 7.14 9.42
CA ASP A 780 -1.92 8.46 9.12
C ASP A 780 -1.85 8.73 7.62
N GLU A 781 -1.54 7.73 6.78
CA GLU A 781 -1.68 7.85 5.32
C GLU A 781 -3.12 8.17 4.93
N ALA A 782 -4.08 7.41 5.46
CA ALA A 782 -5.49 7.66 5.18
C ALA A 782 -5.90 9.07 5.63
N ASN A 783 -5.47 9.51 6.81
CA ASN A 783 -5.68 10.87 7.30
C ASN A 783 -5.07 11.91 6.35
N THR A 784 -3.84 11.72 5.93
CA THR A 784 -3.13 12.61 5.00
C THR A 784 -3.85 12.73 3.67
N ILE A 785 -4.27 11.63 3.07
CA ILE A 785 -5.01 11.62 1.80
C ILE A 785 -6.36 12.36 1.93
N PHE A 786 -7.12 12.12 3.01
CA PHE A 786 -8.38 12.84 3.22
C PHE A 786 -8.14 14.33 3.48
N ASP A 787 -7.13 14.70 4.25
CA ASP A 787 -6.74 16.11 4.46
C ASP A 787 -6.32 16.79 3.14
N GLU A 788 -5.56 16.12 2.29
CA GLU A 788 -5.12 16.63 0.99
C GLU A 788 -6.27 16.78 0.00
N LEU A 789 -7.08 15.74 -0.16
CA LEU A 789 -8.14 15.72 -1.17
C LEU A 789 -9.37 16.49 -0.73
N MET A 790 -9.72 16.45 0.56
CA MET A 790 -11.00 16.94 1.09
C MET A 790 -10.86 18.10 2.07
N GLY A 791 -9.65 18.42 2.53
CA GLY A 791 -9.36 19.50 3.47
C GLY A 791 -9.61 20.92 2.93
N ASP A 792 -9.44 21.95 3.77
CA ASP A 792 -9.74 23.34 3.41
C ASP A 792 -8.70 24.00 2.50
N LYS A 793 -7.42 23.63 2.66
CA LYS A 793 -6.34 24.17 1.84
C LYS A 793 -6.41 23.65 0.40
N VAL A 794 -6.24 24.54 -0.57
CA VAL A 794 -6.28 24.20 -2.00
C VAL A 794 -4.92 23.70 -2.49
N GLU A 795 -3.84 24.25 -1.94
CA GLU A 795 -2.47 23.98 -2.38
C GLU A 795 -2.07 22.49 -2.32
N PRO A 796 -2.35 21.74 -1.24
CA PRO A 796 -2.06 20.32 -1.20
C PRO A 796 -2.73 19.53 -2.33
N ARG A 797 -4.00 19.84 -2.66
CA ARG A 797 -4.69 19.22 -3.79
C ARG A 797 -4.05 19.54 -5.13
N ARG A 798 -3.59 20.80 -5.32
CA ARG A 798 -2.91 21.21 -6.54
C ARG A 798 -1.61 20.42 -6.73
N LEU A 799 -0.80 20.34 -5.69
CA LEU A 799 0.45 19.58 -5.70
C LEU A 799 0.20 18.09 -5.97
N PHE A 800 -0.79 17.49 -5.31
CA PHE A 800 -1.18 16.10 -5.56
C PHE A 800 -1.55 15.84 -7.03
N ILE A 801 -2.31 16.75 -7.64
CA ILE A 801 -2.69 16.66 -9.05
C ILE A 801 -1.45 16.77 -9.95
N GLU A 802 -0.53 17.71 -9.67
CA GLU A 802 0.69 17.92 -10.44
C GLU A 802 1.61 16.69 -10.36
N GLU A 803 1.81 16.12 -9.19
CA GLU A 803 2.64 14.94 -8.97
C GLU A 803 2.09 13.69 -9.68
N HIS A 804 0.78 13.52 -9.70
CA HIS A 804 0.12 12.34 -10.27
C HIS A 804 -0.39 12.54 -11.70
N ALA A 805 -0.17 13.72 -12.31
CA ALA A 805 -0.72 14.07 -13.62
C ALA A 805 -0.33 13.10 -14.74
N LEU A 806 0.90 12.57 -14.71
CA LEU A 806 1.39 11.63 -15.73
C LEU A 806 0.82 10.21 -15.55
N ALA A 807 0.41 9.86 -14.34
CA ALA A 807 -0.19 8.56 -14.01
C ALA A 807 -1.72 8.58 -14.16
N ALA A 808 -2.32 9.77 -14.22
CA ALA A 808 -3.76 9.93 -14.30
C ALA A 808 -4.29 9.46 -15.67
N SER A 809 -5.31 8.61 -15.64
CA SER A 809 -6.16 8.30 -16.79
C SER A 809 -7.30 9.31 -16.85
N VAL A 810 -7.22 10.26 -17.77
CA VAL A 810 -8.27 11.27 -17.96
C VAL A 810 -9.27 10.75 -18.99
N ASP A 811 -10.53 10.71 -18.58
CA ASP A 811 -11.65 10.35 -19.45
C ASP A 811 -12.08 11.62 -20.23
N VAL A 812 -11.45 11.84 -21.40
CA VAL A 812 -11.74 12.98 -22.30
C VAL A 812 -12.80 12.59 -23.31
#